data_eb43e4a97640b20d1a321727de2e72f2
#
_entry.id   eb43e4a97640b20d1a321727de2e72f2
#
_cell.length_a   1.000
_cell.length_b   1.000
_cell.length_c   1.000
_cell.angle_alpha   90.00
_cell.angle_beta   90.00
_cell.angle_gamma   90.00
#
_symmetry.space_group_name_H-M   'P 1'
#
loop_
_entity.id
_entity.type
_entity.pdbx_description
1 polymer ?
#
loop_
_entity_poly.entity_id
_entity_poly.type
_entity_poly.pdbx_seq_one_letter_code
_entity_poly.pdbx_strand_id
1 'polypeptide(L)'
;MAQVVGKLREEATPGEHLVLDRLRTNLPKDMTVYVETPISLYRKISNPDFIILTNYGYIILEVKDWRNFKANKHNALVQSTKGEIRHANPVTQARDYALDLSNAIRKTAEKIKVPCPKVPYGFAVVFPFVPAYHKKTLQDVWGETSVLFEDDLSSHMVNHSIKNTIREDMISPITKKTMELVRGTIYPETVTSDGVLLDEEQSKLVLETSVEEVAKPAEQPLPKAPKPTPQALFAEEVKPEPWNDLPLEGEKIISGNSVRLVRGVMGSGKTLVLLGKAKHWSKMFPDWKILVLAFNKEIAQLLKKELRGNPTIRTTHLDQLLREIITTENKYLWIYPLDARSWVRNHEDQYEIIQNLGCDFVADELSWIQEVMVSSREEYLAVKRVGRGNRIQISRKQRDEIYDLLEEHYREMEKKRQISWELLYLKFLEWVDSGELNPPKFDAILIDEAQDFAPSWIAVVNKLLKPGGNLFMVDDPTQSIFRYFTWRQRGVEVVGRTRYLKLPYRNTREIYTAAQAIIKDDPQLISQLESEGEEFLSGEDLTSMRSGEKPLLIVAKQQGSDVDFIEAQVQHLKRKQGINYENMCVILPVHREVARFEKSLSKYGVKVITSNRVKGLTFDVVFFCGLETFFVNGNPDDAAYSSNQKRIIYSCMGRAKQFLYLMHQNKISSYFEGLREHVDLYEL
;
A
#
# COMPACT_ATOMS: atom_id res chain seq x y z
N MET A 1 17.72 18.27 8.22
CA MET A 1 17.00 19.09 7.26
C MET A 1 15.51 18.80 7.44
N ALA A 2 14.67 19.83 7.41
CA ALA A 2 13.22 19.69 7.50
C ALA A 2 12.67 18.93 6.29
N GLN A 3 11.50 18.30 6.47
CA GLN A 3 10.76 17.74 5.35
C GLN A 3 10.09 18.86 4.57
N VAL A 4 10.30 18.90 3.24
CA VAL A 4 9.62 19.85 2.34
C VAL A 4 8.57 19.11 1.54
N VAL A 5 7.35 19.66 1.45
CA VAL A 5 6.22 19.11 0.70
C VAL A 5 5.71 20.18 -0.27
N GLY A 6 5.62 19.85 -1.53
CA GLY A 6 5.26 20.79 -2.60
C GLY A 6 6.49 21.34 -3.33
N LYS A 7 6.24 22.18 -4.33
CA LYS A 7 7.26 22.86 -5.15
C LYS A 7 6.86 24.32 -5.35
N LEU A 8 7.82 25.17 -5.49
CA LEU A 8 7.57 26.55 -5.94
C LEU A 8 7.09 26.51 -7.40
N ARG A 9 6.18 27.42 -7.75
CA ARG A 9 5.72 27.67 -9.12
C ARG A 9 6.89 28.11 -10.01
N GLU A 10 6.77 27.95 -11.31
CA GLU A 10 7.83 28.37 -12.28
C GLU A 10 8.13 29.87 -12.21
N GLU A 11 7.15 30.68 -11.83
CA GLU A 11 7.24 32.15 -11.68
C GLU A 11 7.62 32.60 -10.27
N ALA A 12 8.07 31.67 -9.41
CA ALA A 12 8.46 32.01 -8.04
C ALA A 12 9.62 33.01 -8.01
N THR A 13 9.54 33.92 -7.04
CA THR A 13 10.54 35.00 -6.92
C THR A 13 11.87 34.50 -6.38
N PRO A 14 12.98 35.19 -6.65
CA PRO A 14 14.28 34.85 -6.04
C PRO A 14 14.24 34.78 -4.51
N GLY A 15 13.42 35.58 -3.86
CA GLY A 15 13.26 35.54 -2.41
C GLY A 15 12.54 34.29 -1.93
N GLU A 16 11.51 33.84 -2.62
CA GLU A 16 10.84 32.58 -2.30
C GLU A 16 11.81 31.40 -2.41
N HIS A 17 12.65 31.34 -3.44
CA HIS A 17 13.70 30.33 -3.58
C HIS A 17 14.72 30.37 -2.44
N LEU A 18 15.20 31.56 -2.07
CA LEU A 18 16.16 31.74 -0.99
C LEU A 18 15.56 31.29 0.35
N VAL A 19 14.32 31.71 0.65
CA VAL A 19 13.63 31.34 1.88
C VAL A 19 13.42 29.83 1.95
N LEU A 20 12.97 29.20 0.86
CA LEU A 20 12.82 27.74 0.81
C LEU A 20 14.13 26.99 1.09
N ASP A 21 15.25 27.43 0.50
CA ASP A 21 16.56 26.84 0.74
C ASP A 21 16.98 26.96 2.21
N ARG A 22 16.80 28.14 2.81
CA ARG A 22 17.07 28.38 4.24
C ARG A 22 16.20 27.52 5.16
N LEU A 23 14.90 27.43 4.89
CA LEU A 23 13.99 26.60 5.67
C LEU A 23 14.34 25.11 5.55
N ARG A 24 14.60 24.63 4.34
CA ARG A 24 14.99 23.24 4.07
C ARG A 24 16.26 22.84 4.81
N THR A 25 17.28 23.71 4.74
CA THR A 25 18.63 23.42 5.26
C THR A 25 18.71 23.57 6.78
N ASN A 26 18.07 24.60 7.34
CA ASN A 26 18.32 25.06 8.70
C ASN A 26 17.26 24.62 9.72
N LEU A 27 16.03 24.23 9.28
CA LEU A 27 15.01 23.75 10.21
C LEU A 27 15.27 22.31 10.69
N PRO A 28 14.86 21.97 11.92
CA PRO A 28 14.90 20.62 12.48
C PRO A 28 14.15 19.59 11.63
N LYS A 29 14.55 18.30 11.76
CA LYS A 29 13.96 17.19 11.00
C LYS A 29 12.50 16.86 11.36
N ASP A 30 12.08 17.21 12.54
CA ASP A 30 10.72 17.04 13.06
C ASP A 30 9.72 18.11 12.60
N MET A 31 10.18 19.08 11.80
CA MET A 31 9.34 20.10 11.19
C MET A 31 9.06 19.78 9.71
N THR A 32 7.84 20.13 9.28
CA THR A 32 7.43 19.99 7.88
C THR A 32 7.12 21.35 7.27
N VAL A 33 7.72 21.64 6.12
CA VAL A 33 7.48 22.87 5.35
C VAL A 33 6.59 22.52 4.15
N TYR A 34 5.41 23.10 4.10
CA TYR A 34 4.49 23.01 2.96
C TYR A 34 4.65 24.25 2.09
N VAL A 35 4.90 24.04 0.80
CA VAL A 35 5.19 25.08 -0.18
C VAL A 35 3.95 25.40 -1.01
N GLU A 36 3.57 26.68 -1.12
CA GLU A 36 2.46 27.16 -1.97
C GLU A 36 1.19 26.31 -1.88
N THR A 37 0.87 25.87 -0.67
CA THR A 37 -0.23 24.94 -0.46
C THR A 37 -1.53 25.68 -0.20
N PRO A 38 -2.56 25.50 -1.06
CA PRO A 38 -3.82 26.23 -0.93
C PRO A 38 -4.61 25.80 0.31
N ILE A 39 -5.08 26.76 1.08
CA ILE A 39 -6.02 26.57 2.19
C ILE A 39 -7.43 26.81 1.65
N SER A 40 -8.25 25.77 1.62
CA SER A 40 -9.63 25.86 1.13
C SER A 40 -10.62 26.03 2.28
N LEU A 41 -11.31 27.15 2.33
CA LEU A 41 -12.36 27.42 3.30
C LEU A 41 -13.63 27.91 2.61
N TYR A 42 -14.66 27.06 2.49
CA TYR A 42 -15.89 27.33 1.73
C TYR A 42 -15.60 27.71 0.26
N ARG A 43 -15.85 28.98 -0.12
CA ARG A 43 -15.61 29.52 -1.47
C ARG A 43 -14.31 30.32 -1.56
N LYS A 44 -13.57 30.46 -0.44
CA LYS A 44 -12.31 31.20 -0.39
C LYS A 44 -11.14 30.21 -0.48
N ILE A 45 -10.17 30.53 -1.29
CA ILE A 45 -8.89 29.82 -1.38
C ILE A 45 -7.81 30.84 -1.00
N SER A 46 -7.01 30.50 -0.02
CA SER A 46 -5.86 31.29 0.45
C SER A 46 -4.59 30.53 0.08
N ASN A 47 -3.62 31.19 -0.55
CA ASN A 47 -2.38 30.60 -1.02
C ASN A 47 -1.19 31.22 -0.29
N PRO A 48 -0.82 30.75 0.92
CA PRO A 48 0.39 31.20 1.59
C PRO A 48 1.63 30.65 0.87
N ASP A 49 2.73 31.41 0.90
CA ASP A 49 3.99 30.95 0.31
C ASP A 49 4.52 29.72 1.05
N PHE A 50 4.51 29.75 2.40
CA PHE A 50 4.93 28.61 3.22
C PHE A 50 4.01 28.41 4.44
N ILE A 51 3.73 27.11 4.75
CA ILE A 51 3.16 26.69 6.02
C ILE A 51 4.18 25.78 6.70
N ILE A 52 4.59 26.11 7.92
CA ILE A 52 5.52 25.30 8.72
C ILE A 52 4.72 24.60 9.80
N LEU A 53 4.67 23.28 9.82
CA LEU A 53 4.08 22.48 10.87
C LEU A 53 5.15 22.02 11.84
N THR A 54 4.92 22.26 13.13
CA THR A 54 5.84 21.95 14.22
C THR A 54 5.14 21.15 15.32
N ASN A 55 5.88 20.64 16.29
CA ASN A 55 5.33 19.95 17.46
C ASN A 55 4.67 20.90 18.47
N TYR A 56 4.65 22.19 18.23
CA TYR A 56 4.03 23.22 19.09
C TYR A 56 3.02 24.10 18.35
N GLY A 57 2.72 23.84 17.08
CA GLY A 57 1.75 24.59 16.30
C GLY A 57 2.10 24.68 14.82
N TYR A 58 1.46 25.62 14.10
CA TYR A 58 1.80 25.91 12.71
C TYR A 58 2.10 27.39 12.51
N ILE A 59 2.93 27.69 11.53
CA ILE A 59 3.35 29.05 11.20
C ILE A 59 3.11 29.30 9.72
N ILE A 60 2.55 30.46 9.39
CA ILE A 60 2.42 30.95 8.03
C ILE A 60 3.52 31.96 7.76
N LEU A 61 4.29 31.73 6.68
CA LEU A 61 5.26 32.71 6.19
C LEU A 61 4.83 33.20 4.82
N GLU A 62 4.88 34.50 4.64
CA GLU A 62 4.70 35.21 3.38
C GLU A 62 6.02 35.87 3.00
N VAL A 63 6.43 35.80 1.75
CA VAL A 63 7.72 36.35 1.28
C VAL A 63 7.47 37.60 0.44
N LYS A 64 8.26 38.61 0.64
CA LYS A 64 8.20 39.85 -0.17
C LYS A 64 9.59 40.27 -0.64
N ASP A 65 9.82 40.21 -1.94
CA ASP A 65 11.07 40.60 -2.61
C ASP A 65 11.26 42.11 -2.73
N TRP A 66 10.64 42.87 -1.83
CA TRP A 66 10.76 44.32 -1.85
C TRP A 66 12.13 44.75 -1.36
N ARG A 67 12.77 45.63 -2.11
CA ARG A 67 14.08 46.15 -1.76
C ARG A 67 14.00 47.58 -1.26
N ASN A 68 13.22 48.43 -1.95
CA ASN A 68 13.00 49.84 -1.61
C ASN A 68 11.52 50.09 -1.45
N PHE A 69 11.09 50.36 -0.23
CA PHE A 69 9.70 50.67 0.07
C PHE A 69 9.56 51.53 1.31
N LYS A 70 8.45 52.23 1.43
CA LYS A 70 8.04 52.95 2.63
C LYS A 70 6.82 52.24 3.22
N ALA A 71 6.86 51.96 4.51
CA ALA A 71 5.79 51.26 5.23
C ALA A 71 5.06 52.18 6.18
N ASN A 72 3.75 51.99 6.28
CA ASN A 72 2.93 52.49 7.37
C ASN A 72 2.02 51.37 7.89
N LYS A 73 1.25 51.63 8.94
CA LYS A 73 0.40 50.62 9.60
C LYS A 73 -0.52 49.84 8.64
N HIS A 74 -0.96 50.45 7.56
CA HIS A 74 -1.97 49.87 6.68
C HIS A 74 -1.44 49.45 5.32
N ASN A 75 -0.35 50.04 4.84
CA ASN A 75 0.15 49.94 3.47
C ASN A 75 1.67 49.97 3.38
N ALA A 76 2.18 49.49 2.25
CA ALA A 76 3.54 49.77 1.78
C ALA A 76 3.48 50.44 0.41
N LEU A 77 4.35 51.41 0.18
CA LEU A 77 4.64 52.02 -1.14
C LEU A 77 5.95 51.47 -1.62
N VAL A 78 5.89 50.59 -2.62
CA VAL A 78 7.06 49.87 -3.18
C VAL A 78 7.51 50.59 -4.42
N GLN A 79 8.78 50.92 -4.51
CA GLN A 79 9.38 51.47 -5.74
C GLN A 79 9.63 50.36 -6.77
N SER A 80 9.00 50.51 -7.91
CA SER A 80 9.17 49.64 -9.08
C SER A 80 9.75 50.43 -10.24
N THR A 81 10.24 49.70 -11.25
CA THR A 81 10.66 50.31 -12.53
C THR A 81 9.54 51.08 -13.24
N LYS A 82 8.28 50.83 -12.90
CA LYS A 82 7.09 51.45 -13.48
C LYS A 82 6.50 52.58 -12.55
N GLY A 83 7.20 52.96 -11.48
CA GLY A 83 6.74 53.92 -10.50
C GLY A 83 6.41 53.34 -9.11
N GLU A 84 5.83 54.14 -8.23
CA GLU A 84 5.43 53.69 -6.87
C GLU A 84 4.12 52.84 -6.98
N ILE A 85 4.16 51.63 -6.44
CA ILE A 85 2.99 50.75 -6.35
C ILE A 85 2.60 50.64 -4.88
N ARG A 86 1.30 50.86 -4.58
CA ARG A 86 0.75 50.70 -3.26
C ARG A 86 0.30 49.26 -3.02
N HIS A 87 0.83 48.61 -1.98
CA HIS A 87 0.43 47.30 -1.50
C HIS A 87 -0.23 47.38 -0.14
N ALA A 88 -1.18 46.45 0.13
CA ALA A 88 -1.73 46.28 1.48
C ALA A 88 -0.63 45.79 2.45
N ASN A 89 -0.86 45.92 3.74
CA ASN A 89 0.06 45.42 4.77
C ASN A 89 0.20 43.88 4.65
N PRO A 90 1.39 43.34 4.30
CA PRO A 90 1.56 41.91 4.08
C PRO A 90 1.48 41.07 5.37
N VAL A 91 1.71 41.66 6.54
CA VAL A 91 1.51 40.97 7.83
C VAL A 91 0.03 40.70 8.08
N THR A 92 -0.87 41.60 7.64
CA THR A 92 -2.32 41.35 7.67
C THR A 92 -2.68 40.17 6.78
N GLN A 93 -2.09 40.07 5.60
CA GLN A 93 -2.27 38.94 4.69
C GLN A 93 -1.85 37.61 5.34
N ALA A 94 -0.64 37.56 5.91
CA ALA A 94 -0.12 36.33 6.56
C ALA A 94 -1.01 35.93 7.77
N ARG A 95 -1.48 36.91 8.55
CA ARG A 95 -2.41 36.69 9.68
C ARG A 95 -3.75 36.11 9.19
N ASP A 96 -4.30 36.66 8.11
CA ASP A 96 -5.58 36.20 7.58
C ASP A 96 -5.47 34.78 7.07
N TYR A 97 -4.33 34.38 6.46
CA TYR A 97 -4.06 32.99 6.08
C TYR A 97 -3.97 32.05 7.28
N ALA A 98 -3.35 32.50 8.40
CA ALA A 98 -3.30 31.71 9.62
C ALA A 98 -4.69 31.49 10.21
N LEU A 99 -5.56 32.52 10.21
CA LEU A 99 -6.95 32.41 10.65
C LEU A 99 -7.79 31.51 9.72
N ASP A 100 -7.57 31.59 8.40
CA ASP A 100 -8.23 30.71 7.42
C ASP A 100 -7.88 29.25 7.70
N LEU A 101 -6.60 28.93 7.96
CA LEU A 101 -6.18 27.57 8.30
C LEU A 101 -6.79 27.13 9.65
N SER A 102 -6.82 27.98 10.68
CA SER A 102 -7.48 27.66 11.95
C SER A 102 -8.96 27.29 11.77
N ASN A 103 -9.67 28.05 10.93
CA ASN A 103 -11.07 27.78 10.61
C ASN A 103 -11.24 26.50 9.78
N ALA A 104 -10.33 26.23 8.86
CA ALA A 104 -10.32 25.01 8.08
C ALA A 104 -10.07 23.77 8.96
N ILE A 105 -9.17 23.86 9.95
CA ILE A 105 -8.93 22.78 10.94
C ILE A 105 -10.21 22.47 11.72
N ARG A 106 -10.92 23.50 12.19
CA ARG A 106 -12.21 23.33 12.89
C ARG A 106 -13.21 22.59 12.01
N LYS A 107 -13.38 23.02 10.76
CA LYS A 107 -14.28 22.38 9.80
C LYS A 107 -13.89 20.92 9.50
N THR A 108 -12.60 20.62 9.41
CA THR A 108 -12.12 19.26 9.22
C THR A 108 -12.44 18.40 10.43
N ALA A 109 -12.20 18.90 11.66
CA ALA A 109 -12.54 18.20 12.90
C ALA A 109 -14.04 17.88 12.99
N GLU A 110 -14.91 18.83 12.65
CA GLU A 110 -16.36 18.64 12.58
C GLU A 110 -16.75 17.56 11.57
N LYS A 111 -16.16 17.61 10.36
CA LYS A 111 -16.42 16.62 9.29
C LYS A 111 -16.07 15.20 9.70
N ILE A 112 -14.93 15.01 10.37
CA ILE A 112 -14.47 13.68 10.83
C ILE A 112 -14.96 13.34 12.25
N LYS A 113 -15.82 14.18 12.83
CA LYS A 113 -16.46 13.97 14.14
C LYS A 113 -15.48 13.78 15.30
N VAL A 114 -14.39 14.56 15.31
CA VAL A 114 -13.45 14.59 16.44
C VAL A 114 -13.53 15.93 17.16
N PRO A 115 -13.21 15.99 18.46
CA PRO A 115 -13.10 17.26 19.19
C PRO A 115 -12.08 18.20 18.51
N CYS A 116 -12.44 19.45 18.29
CA CYS A 116 -11.53 20.42 17.72
C CYS A 116 -10.46 20.82 18.74
N PRO A 117 -9.18 20.51 18.53
CA PRO A 117 -8.12 20.92 19.44
C PRO A 117 -7.82 22.41 19.29
N LYS A 118 -7.32 23.05 20.35
CA LYS A 118 -6.69 24.35 20.25
C LYS A 118 -5.29 24.17 19.66
N VAL A 119 -5.08 24.65 18.45
CA VAL A 119 -3.78 24.57 17.76
C VAL A 119 -3.14 25.96 17.81
N PRO A 120 -1.99 26.13 18.47
CA PRO A 120 -1.24 27.38 18.43
C PRO A 120 -0.81 27.70 16.99
N TYR A 121 -0.80 28.99 16.65
CA TYR A 121 -0.33 29.43 15.34
C TYR A 121 0.45 30.74 15.42
N GLY A 122 1.39 30.84 14.46
CA GLY A 122 2.16 32.06 14.21
C GLY A 122 2.02 32.51 12.75
N PHE A 123 2.43 33.73 12.51
CA PHE A 123 2.51 34.28 11.16
C PHE A 123 3.59 35.36 11.09
N ALA A 124 4.29 35.43 9.97
CA ALA A 124 5.28 36.44 9.70
C ALA A 124 5.43 36.72 8.21
N VAL A 125 6.01 37.88 7.91
CA VAL A 125 6.48 38.25 6.58
C VAL A 125 7.99 38.22 6.56
N VAL A 126 8.57 37.59 5.55
CA VAL A 126 10.01 37.49 5.34
C VAL A 126 10.43 38.47 4.24
N PHE A 127 11.41 39.32 4.55
CA PHE A 127 12.03 40.26 3.62
C PHE A 127 13.50 39.85 3.36
N PRO A 128 13.77 38.95 2.42
CA PRO A 128 15.09 38.34 2.25
C PRO A 128 16.15 39.32 1.73
N PHE A 129 15.73 40.41 1.10
CA PHE A 129 16.66 41.38 0.46
C PHE A 129 16.68 42.75 1.11
N VAL A 130 16.00 42.91 2.26
CA VAL A 130 16.02 44.16 3.01
C VAL A 130 17.15 44.12 4.02
N PRO A 131 18.03 45.13 4.04
CA PRO A 131 19.14 45.17 4.98
C PRO A 131 18.66 45.21 6.45
N ALA A 132 19.39 44.52 7.33
CA ALA A 132 19.03 44.37 8.75
C ALA A 132 18.87 45.67 9.51
N TYR A 133 19.47 46.78 9.08
CA TYR A 133 19.31 48.08 9.73
C TYR A 133 17.88 48.67 9.60
N HIS A 134 17.08 48.20 8.62
CA HIS A 134 15.66 48.56 8.52
C HIS A 134 14.76 47.75 9.45
N LYS A 135 15.29 46.70 10.06
CA LYS A 135 14.52 45.73 10.86
C LYS A 135 13.70 46.43 11.93
N LYS A 136 14.35 47.24 12.75
CA LYS A 136 13.68 47.95 13.84
C LYS A 136 12.53 48.86 13.36
N THR A 137 12.76 49.62 12.29
CA THR A 137 11.75 50.51 11.72
C THR A 137 10.50 49.73 11.24
N LEU A 138 10.69 48.54 10.61
CA LEU A 138 9.57 47.74 10.15
C LEU A 138 8.86 47.02 11.31
N GLN A 139 9.59 46.57 12.29
CA GLN A 139 9.06 45.96 13.50
C GLN A 139 8.21 46.92 14.32
N ASP A 140 8.64 48.17 14.44
CA ASP A 140 7.87 49.27 15.12
C ASP A 140 6.51 49.54 14.44
N VAL A 141 6.44 49.35 13.09
CA VAL A 141 5.23 49.61 12.30
C VAL A 141 4.31 48.40 12.22
N TRP A 142 4.86 47.19 12.07
CA TRP A 142 4.11 45.98 11.77
C TRP A 142 4.15 44.89 12.85
N GLY A 143 4.96 45.08 13.89
CA GLY A 143 5.09 44.16 15.03
C GLY A 143 6.43 43.40 15.01
N GLU A 144 7.03 43.29 16.18
CA GLU A 144 8.37 42.75 16.37
C GLU A 144 8.52 41.30 15.92
N THR A 145 7.52 40.47 16.22
CA THR A 145 7.55 39.03 15.93
C THR A 145 7.01 38.67 14.54
N SER A 146 6.43 39.63 13.81
CA SER A 146 5.75 39.41 12.54
C SER A 146 6.58 39.81 11.31
N VAL A 147 7.81 40.27 11.51
CA VAL A 147 8.74 40.70 10.42
C VAL A 147 10.07 40.01 10.60
N LEU A 148 10.44 39.19 9.63
CA LEU A 148 11.68 38.42 9.58
C LEU A 148 12.54 38.85 8.39
N PHE A 149 13.83 38.62 8.52
CA PHE A 149 14.86 38.93 7.52
C PHE A 149 15.69 37.68 7.23
N GLU A 150 16.60 37.74 6.26
CA GLU A 150 17.46 36.61 5.92
C GLU A 150 18.23 36.07 7.13
N ASP A 151 18.78 36.97 7.97
CA ASP A 151 19.55 36.60 9.16
C ASP A 151 18.71 35.77 10.17
N ASP A 152 17.41 36.04 10.28
CA ASP A 152 16.49 35.30 11.14
C ASP A 152 16.29 33.85 10.69
N LEU A 153 16.61 33.54 9.44
CA LEU A 153 16.54 32.19 8.85
C LEU A 153 17.89 31.45 8.85
N SER A 154 18.92 32.01 9.49
CA SER A 154 20.21 31.35 9.65
C SER A 154 20.11 30.10 10.54
N SER A 155 21.06 29.17 10.43
CA SER A 155 21.05 27.89 11.18
C SER A 155 20.97 28.06 12.69
N HIS A 156 21.46 29.16 13.23
CA HIS A 156 21.44 29.45 14.67
C HIS A 156 20.16 30.13 15.14
N MET A 157 19.49 30.88 14.26
CA MET A 157 18.34 31.74 14.62
C MET A 157 16.99 31.18 14.18
N VAL A 158 16.92 30.41 13.09
CA VAL A 158 15.67 30.02 12.44
C VAL A 158 14.65 29.41 13.38
N ASN A 159 15.07 28.49 14.22
CA ASN A 159 14.16 27.81 15.15
C ASN A 159 13.60 28.78 16.22
N HIS A 160 14.44 29.66 16.71
CA HIS A 160 14.05 30.70 17.67
C HIS A 160 13.13 31.74 17.01
N SER A 161 13.50 32.24 15.84
CA SER A 161 12.73 33.28 15.13
C SER A 161 11.33 32.76 14.75
N ILE A 162 11.24 31.52 14.23
CA ILE A 162 9.95 30.91 13.89
C ILE A 162 9.10 30.64 15.13
N LYS A 163 9.68 30.14 16.21
CA LYS A 163 8.96 29.94 17.46
C LYS A 163 8.38 31.21 18.03
N ASN A 164 9.13 32.31 17.97
CA ASN A 164 8.71 33.62 18.49
C ASN A 164 7.56 34.29 17.71
N THR A 165 7.23 33.75 16.49
CA THR A 165 6.01 34.20 15.77
C THR A 165 4.72 33.74 16.44
N ILE A 166 4.80 32.71 17.29
CA ILE A 166 3.67 32.25 18.11
C ILE A 166 3.71 33.02 19.46
N ARG A 167 2.58 33.46 19.92
CA ARG A 167 2.47 34.15 21.23
C ARG A 167 2.94 33.17 22.33
N GLU A 168 3.79 33.65 23.25
CA GLU A 168 4.36 32.85 24.34
C GLU A 168 3.30 32.13 25.20
N ASP A 169 2.20 32.82 25.50
CA ASP A 169 1.08 32.29 26.30
C ASP A 169 0.31 31.15 25.58
N MET A 170 0.53 30.97 24.30
CA MET A 170 -0.11 29.93 23.48
C MET A 170 0.82 28.75 23.17
N ILE A 171 2.13 28.85 23.40
CA ILE A 171 3.09 27.79 23.10
C ILE A 171 2.85 26.61 24.02
N SER A 172 2.38 25.50 23.45
CA SER A 172 2.22 24.22 24.15
C SER A 172 2.46 23.07 23.17
N PRO A 173 3.05 21.96 23.62
CA PRO A 173 3.19 20.79 22.76
C PRO A 173 1.82 20.32 22.27
N ILE A 174 1.69 20.11 20.97
CA ILE A 174 0.49 19.52 20.37
C ILE A 174 0.64 18.02 20.23
N THR A 175 -0.47 17.29 20.38
CA THR A 175 -0.46 15.83 20.27
C THR A 175 -0.22 15.38 18.83
N LYS A 176 0.28 14.15 18.67
CA LYS A 176 0.44 13.52 17.34
C LYS A 176 -0.87 13.55 16.54
N LYS A 177 -2.01 13.24 17.18
CA LYS A 177 -3.34 13.33 16.56
C LYS A 177 -3.70 14.74 16.09
N THR A 178 -3.30 15.76 16.84
CA THR A 178 -3.50 17.15 16.44
C THR A 178 -2.66 17.50 15.20
N MET A 179 -1.41 17.05 15.16
CA MET A 179 -0.55 17.23 13.97
C MET A 179 -1.14 16.54 12.74
N GLU A 180 -1.66 15.32 12.89
CA GLU A 180 -2.34 14.57 11.83
C GLU A 180 -3.58 15.31 11.33
N LEU A 181 -4.38 15.90 12.22
CA LEU A 181 -5.54 16.73 11.86
C LEU A 181 -5.14 17.98 11.08
N VAL A 182 -4.10 18.70 11.50
CA VAL A 182 -3.57 19.86 10.76
C VAL A 182 -3.10 19.43 9.37
N ARG A 183 -2.34 18.35 9.29
CA ARG A 183 -1.87 17.77 8.02
C ARG A 183 -3.03 17.37 7.13
N GLY A 184 -4.03 16.65 7.65
CA GLY A 184 -5.23 16.26 6.92
C GLY A 184 -6.10 17.42 6.47
N THR A 185 -6.00 18.59 7.13
CA THR A 185 -6.65 19.82 6.71
C THR A 185 -5.91 20.46 5.53
N ILE A 186 -4.59 20.51 5.59
CA ILE A 186 -3.73 21.05 4.52
C ILE A 186 -3.79 20.14 3.29
N TYR A 187 -3.71 18.82 3.52
CA TYR A 187 -3.79 17.79 2.48
C TYR A 187 -4.94 16.81 2.74
N PRO A 188 -6.14 17.09 2.22
CA PRO A 188 -7.30 16.22 2.37
C PRO A 188 -7.07 14.79 1.86
N GLU A 189 -6.09 14.57 1.00
CA GLU A 189 -5.65 13.26 0.49
C GLU A 189 -5.10 12.34 1.58
N THR A 190 -4.68 12.90 2.71
CA THR A 190 -4.23 12.16 3.90
C THR A 190 -5.37 11.86 4.89
N VAL A 191 -6.62 12.06 4.46
CA VAL A 191 -7.84 11.71 5.20
C VAL A 191 -8.65 10.73 4.36
N THR A 192 -9.08 9.62 4.95
CA THR A 192 -9.94 8.66 4.26
C THR A 192 -11.37 9.18 4.14
N SER A 193 -12.19 8.52 3.29
CA SER A 193 -13.62 8.83 3.18
C SER A 193 -14.37 8.66 4.49
N ASP A 194 -13.93 7.71 5.33
CA ASP A 194 -14.49 7.44 6.66
C ASP A 194 -13.94 8.38 7.75
N GLY A 195 -13.12 9.36 7.38
CA GLY A 195 -12.55 10.35 8.29
C GLY A 195 -11.35 9.85 9.10
N VAL A 196 -10.70 8.76 8.69
CA VAL A 196 -9.46 8.28 9.32
C VAL A 196 -8.29 9.14 8.83
N LEU A 197 -7.52 9.69 9.76
CA LEU A 197 -6.30 10.44 9.50
C LEU A 197 -5.13 9.47 9.29
N LEU A 198 -4.34 9.69 8.25
CA LEU A 198 -3.10 8.98 8.04
C LEU A 198 -2.03 9.47 9.02
N ASP A 199 -1.21 8.56 9.52
CA ASP A 199 -0.08 8.93 10.38
C ASP A 199 1.04 9.64 9.58
N GLU A 200 2.13 9.97 10.28
CA GLU A 200 3.24 10.70 9.67
C GLU A 200 3.94 9.92 8.56
N GLU A 201 4.19 8.61 8.76
CA GLU A 201 4.86 7.77 7.77
C GLU A 201 3.98 7.55 6.54
N GLN A 202 2.72 7.22 6.76
CA GLN A 202 1.73 7.08 5.69
C GLN A 202 1.57 8.38 4.90
N SER A 203 1.48 9.52 5.59
CA SER A 203 1.35 10.83 4.96
C SER A 203 2.59 11.23 4.16
N LYS A 204 3.80 10.92 4.65
CA LYS A 204 5.05 11.12 3.90
C LYS A 204 5.01 10.37 2.56
N LEU A 205 4.58 9.12 2.57
CA LEU A 205 4.48 8.29 1.37
C LEU A 205 3.45 8.83 0.37
N VAL A 206 2.32 9.34 0.86
CA VAL A 206 1.29 9.97 0.02
C VAL A 206 1.82 11.24 -0.64
N LEU A 207 2.49 12.10 0.11
CA LEU A 207 2.89 13.45 -0.32
C LEU A 207 4.25 13.50 -1.02
N GLU A 208 5.03 12.42 -1.03
CA GLU A 208 6.30 12.34 -1.76
C GLU A 208 6.08 12.57 -3.27
N THR A 209 6.66 13.64 -3.84
CA THR A 209 6.37 14.07 -5.20
C THR A 209 7.27 13.45 -6.26
N SER A 210 8.52 13.10 -5.92
CA SER A 210 9.45 12.46 -6.86
C SER A 210 10.20 11.30 -6.20
N VAL A 211 10.43 10.26 -6.98
CA VAL A 211 11.30 9.14 -6.60
C VAL A 211 12.78 9.52 -6.76
N GLU A 212 13.09 10.56 -7.52
CA GLU A 212 14.46 11.02 -7.80
C GLU A 212 15.17 11.71 -6.61
N GLU A 213 14.42 12.18 -5.60
CA GLU A 213 15.01 12.74 -4.37
C GLU A 213 15.50 11.67 -3.38
N VAL A 214 15.30 10.40 -3.68
CA VAL A 214 15.92 9.32 -2.90
C VAL A 214 17.37 9.18 -3.35
N ALA A 215 18.25 9.83 -2.59
CA ALA A 215 19.67 9.68 -2.50
C ALA A 215 20.29 8.64 -3.44
N LYS A 216 21.35 9.02 -4.17
CA LYS A 216 22.39 8.07 -4.58
C LYS A 216 22.53 7.02 -3.47
N PRO A 217 22.48 5.73 -3.78
CA PRO A 217 22.69 4.71 -2.75
C PRO A 217 23.97 5.13 -2.01
N ALA A 218 23.85 5.37 -0.71
CA ALA A 218 25.02 5.29 0.13
C ALA A 218 25.58 3.90 -0.20
N GLU A 219 26.78 3.81 -0.68
CA GLU A 219 27.53 2.58 -0.84
C GLU A 219 27.60 1.95 0.57
N GLN A 220 26.55 1.23 0.95
CA GLN A 220 26.65 0.31 2.05
C GLN A 220 27.53 -0.83 1.52
N PRO A 221 28.69 -1.06 2.11
CA PRO A 221 29.48 -2.22 1.75
C PRO A 221 28.60 -3.43 1.94
N LEU A 222 28.52 -4.27 0.90
CA LEU A 222 27.92 -5.60 0.96
C LEU A 222 28.29 -6.25 2.29
N PRO A 223 27.33 -6.80 3.06
CA PRO A 223 27.66 -7.50 4.30
C PRO A 223 28.72 -8.54 3.98
N LYS A 224 29.88 -8.42 4.62
CA LYS A 224 30.95 -9.40 4.50
C LYS A 224 30.37 -10.74 4.97
N ALA A 225 30.45 -11.74 4.09
CA ALA A 225 30.10 -13.11 4.43
C ALA A 225 30.68 -13.49 5.80
N PRO A 226 29.90 -14.13 6.69
CA PRO A 226 30.42 -14.56 7.97
C PRO A 226 31.59 -15.51 7.75
N LYS A 227 32.69 -15.28 8.46
CA LYS A 227 33.84 -16.17 8.42
C LYS A 227 33.41 -17.54 8.93
N PRO A 228 33.77 -18.65 8.24
CA PRO A 228 33.39 -19.99 8.66
C PRO A 228 34.03 -20.30 10.04
N THR A 229 33.23 -20.75 10.98
CA THR A 229 33.68 -21.32 12.24
C THR A 229 34.27 -22.73 12.00
N PRO A 230 35.30 -23.16 12.76
CA PRO A 230 36.09 -24.38 12.49
C PRO A 230 35.38 -25.73 12.73
N GLN A 231 34.07 -25.80 12.88
CA GLN A 231 33.34 -27.03 13.22
C GLN A 231 32.51 -27.65 12.07
N ALA A 232 32.62 -27.16 10.85
CA ALA A 232 31.85 -27.68 9.71
C ALA A 232 32.72 -28.52 8.76
N LEU A 233 33.58 -29.39 9.28
CA LEU A 233 34.55 -30.13 8.44
C LEU A 233 34.10 -31.54 7.99
N PHE A 234 32.85 -31.94 8.20
CA PHE A 234 32.32 -33.24 7.79
C PHE A 234 30.85 -33.22 7.29
N ALA A 235 30.44 -32.20 6.58
CA ALA A 235 29.25 -32.26 5.73
C ALA A 235 29.72 -32.00 4.32
N GLU A 236 29.46 -32.92 3.37
CA GLU A 236 29.60 -32.64 1.96
C GLU A 236 28.79 -31.37 1.65
N GLU A 237 29.51 -30.28 1.40
CA GLU A 237 28.92 -29.04 0.93
C GLU A 237 28.25 -29.31 -0.42
N VAL A 238 26.96 -29.49 -0.41
CA VAL A 238 26.14 -29.12 -1.55
C VAL A 238 26.26 -27.61 -1.61
N LYS A 239 27.23 -27.10 -2.38
CA LYS A 239 27.33 -25.69 -2.73
C LYS A 239 25.96 -25.29 -3.24
N PRO A 240 25.28 -24.28 -2.65
CA PRO A 240 24.11 -23.72 -3.31
C PRO A 240 24.61 -23.24 -4.67
N GLU A 241 24.16 -23.89 -5.74
CA GLU A 241 24.39 -23.37 -7.07
C GLU A 241 23.87 -21.93 -7.10
N PRO A 242 24.62 -20.99 -7.70
CA PRO A 242 24.13 -19.63 -7.85
C PRO A 242 22.73 -19.74 -8.43
N TRP A 243 21.76 -19.06 -7.83
CA TRP A 243 20.38 -19.03 -8.28
C TRP A 243 20.42 -18.64 -9.76
N ASN A 244 20.23 -19.62 -10.65
CA ASN A 244 19.98 -19.29 -12.03
C ASN A 244 18.67 -18.53 -12.02
N ASP A 245 18.79 -17.21 -12.14
CA ASP A 245 17.66 -16.34 -12.34
C ASP A 245 16.83 -16.94 -13.46
N LEU A 246 15.51 -16.93 -13.34
CA LEU A 246 14.64 -17.15 -14.47
C LEU A 246 15.22 -16.35 -15.62
N PRO A 247 15.33 -16.92 -16.83
CA PRO A 247 15.91 -16.22 -17.97
C PRO A 247 14.98 -15.07 -18.40
N LEU A 248 14.93 -14.03 -17.60
CA LEU A 248 14.49 -12.72 -17.99
C LEU A 248 15.71 -11.96 -18.52
N GLU A 249 16.48 -12.62 -19.42
CA GLU A 249 17.45 -11.99 -20.30
C GLU A 249 16.73 -11.26 -21.45
N GLY A 250 15.73 -10.51 -21.13
CA GLY A 250 15.17 -9.55 -22.03
C GLY A 250 14.92 -8.31 -21.22
N GLU A 251 15.53 -7.19 -21.61
CA GLU A 251 15.36 -5.84 -21.12
C GLU A 251 14.83 -5.75 -19.68
N LYS A 252 15.67 -5.32 -18.73
CA LYS A 252 15.24 -5.00 -17.35
C LYS A 252 13.92 -4.24 -17.46
N ILE A 253 12.83 -4.95 -17.21
CA ILE A 253 11.49 -4.59 -17.68
C ILE A 253 11.07 -3.17 -17.25
N ILE A 254 11.67 -2.62 -16.20
CA ILE A 254 11.35 -1.28 -15.69
C ILE A 254 12.64 -0.50 -15.35
N SER A 255 13.64 -0.55 -16.24
CA SER A 255 14.78 0.35 -16.17
C SER A 255 14.42 1.69 -16.81
N GLY A 256 14.50 2.77 -16.06
CA GLY A 256 14.20 4.13 -16.54
C GLY A 256 12.85 4.69 -16.08
N ASN A 257 11.98 3.90 -15.47
CA ASN A 257 10.76 4.35 -14.84
C ASN A 257 10.97 4.59 -13.34
N SER A 258 10.16 5.48 -12.78
CA SER A 258 10.13 5.75 -11.35
C SER A 258 9.36 4.64 -10.64
N VAL A 259 10.04 3.80 -9.85
CA VAL A 259 9.43 2.70 -9.11
C VAL A 259 9.44 2.98 -7.62
N ARG A 260 8.30 2.79 -6.94
CA ARG A 260 8.19 2.81 -5.49
C ARG A 260 7.43 1.57 -5.00
N LEU A 261 8.01 0.84 -4.08
CA LEU A 261 7.36 -0.23 -3.35
C LEU A 261 7.09 0.23 -1.91
N VAL A 262 5.85 0.10 -1.46
CA VAL A 262 5.48 0.29 -0.06
C VAL A 262 5.07 -1.06 0.51
N ARG A 263 5.93 -1.59 1.36
CA ARG A 263 5.75 -2.87 2.01
C ARG A 263 5.21 -2.68 3.41
N GLY A 264 4.31 -3.51 3.82
CA GLY A 264 3.77 -3.35 5.17
C GLY A 264 3.04 -4.58 5.67
N VAL A 265 3.05 -4.73 6.99
CA VAL A 265 2.33 -5.83 7.64
C VAL A 265 0.82 -5.71 7.46
N MET A 266 0.12 -6.78 7.75
CA MET A 266 -1.32 -6.82 7.78
C MET A 266 -1.91 -5.67 8.61
N GLY A 267 -2.84 -4.91 8.02
CA GLY A 267 -3.50 -3.81 8.73
C GLY A 267 -2.70 -2.50 8.85
N SER A 268 -1.53 -2.38 8.24
CA SER A 268 -0.68 -1.17 8.30
C SER A 268 -1.18 0.01 7.45
N GLY A 269 -2.28 -0.15 6.72
CA GLY A 269 -2.85 0.95 5.92
C GLY A 269 -2.28 1.09 4.51
N LYS A 270 -1.64 0.07 3.94
CA LYS A 270 -1.10 0.06 2.57
C LYS A 270 -2.06 0.60 1.52
N THR A 271 -3.28 0.07 1.48
CA THR A 271 -4.34 0.51 0.56
C THR A 271 -4.71 1.98 0.77
N LEU A 272 -4.70 2.48 2.02
CA LEU A 272 -4.99 3.88 2.31
C LEU A 272 -3.89 4.80 1.75
N VAL A 273 -2.63 4.40 1.88
CA VAL A 273 -1.49 5.12 1.29
C VAL A 273 -1.61 5.14 -0.23
N LEU A 274 -1.96 4.01 -0.86
CA LEU A 274 -2.16 3.93 -2.31
C LEU A 274 -3.29 4.86 -2.77
N LEU A 275 -4.44 4.86 -2.09
CA LEU A 275 -5.57 5.74 -2.39
C LEU A 275 -5.20 7.22 -2.23
N GLY A 276 -4.52 7.56 -1.14
CA GLY A 276 -4.02 8.92 -0.89
C GLY A 276 -3.06 9.35 -2.00
N LYS A 277 -2.13 8.46 -2.39
CA LYS A 277 -1.16 8.71 -3.47
C LYS A 277 -1.83 8.97 -4.82
N ALA A 278 -2.81 8.14 -5.18
CA ALA A 278 -3.57 8.33 -6.43
C ALA A 278 -4.30 9.69 -6.44
N LYS A 279 -4.97 10.06 -5.35
CA LYS A 279 -5.64 11.36 -5.20
C LYS A 279 -4.64 12.52 -5.26
N HIS A 280 -3.50 12.39 -4.59
CA HIS A 280 -2.44 13.40 -4.58
C HIS A 280 -1.89 13.64 -5.99
N TRP A 281 -1.53 12.58 -6.72
CA TRP A 281 -1.05 12.72 -8.08
C TRP A 281 -2.10 13.30 -9.02
N SER A 282 -3.37 12.87 -8.91
CA SER A 282 -4.47 13.44 -9.71
C SER A 282 -4.63 14.95 -9.50
N LYS A 283 -4.36 15.45 -8.30
CA LYS A 283 -4.43 16.87 -7.96
C LYS A 283 -3.20 17.64 -8.44
N MET A 284 -2.00 17.06 -8.22
CA MET A 284 -0.74 17.71 -8.59
C MET A 284 -0.50 17.72 -10.10
N PHE A 285 -1.01 16.70 -10.79
CA PHE A 285 -0.81 16.50 -12.23
C PHE A 285 -2.16 16.28 -12.93
N PRO A 286 -2.94 17.35 -13.18
CA PRO A 286 -4.30 17.24 -13.74
C PRO A 286 -4.36 16.60 -15.14
N ASP A 287 -3.27 16.61 -15.88
CA ASP A 287 -3.18 16.05 -17.24
C ASP A 287 -2.74 14.58 -17.26
N TRP A 288 -2.35 14.02 -16.11
CA TRP A 288 -1.92 12.63 -16.05
C TRP A 288 -3.09 11.67 -16.20
N LYS A 289 -2.84 10.58 -16.94
CA LYS A 289 -3.68 9.40 -16.96
C LYS A 289 -3.17 8.43 -15.89
N ILE A 290 -3.93 8.25 -14.83
CA ILE A 290 -3.55 7.42 -13.69
C ILE A 290 -4.38 6.14 -13.71
N LEU A 291 -3.71 4.98 -13.61
CA LEU A 291 -4.35 3.67 -13.52
C LEU A 291 -4.14 3.10 -12.11
N VAL A 292 -5.24 2.70 -11.47
CA VAL A 292 -5.20 1.96 -10.20
C VAL A 292 -5.67 0.55 -10.47
N LEU A 293 -4.78 -0.41 -10.23
CA LEU A 293 -5.01 -1.84 -10.42
C LEU A 293 -5.20 -2.54 -9.07
N ALA A 294 -6.23 -3.36 -8.99
CA ALA A 294 -6.47 -4.27 -7.90
C ALA A 294 -6.29 -5.73 -8.36
N PHE A 295 -5.97 -6.61 -7.43
CA PHE A 295 -5.82 -8.03 -7.73
C PHE A 295 -7.13 -8.68 -8.19
N ASN A 296 -8.27 -8.31 -7.58
CA ASN A 296 -9.57 -8.89 -7.92
C ASN A 296 -10.66 -7.84 -8.10
N LYS A 297 -11.84 -8.29 -8.59
CA LYS A 297 -13.00 -7.46 -8.87
C LYS A 297 -13.58 -6.78 -7.63
N GLU A 298 -13.62 -7.47 -6.50
CA GLU A 298 -14.19 -6.98 -5.26
C GLU A 298 -13.37 -5.80 -4.71
N ILE A 299 -12.04 -5.93 -4.70
CA ILE A 299 -11.12 -4.84 -4.30
C ILE A 299 -11.22 -3.69 -5.29
N ALA A 300 -11.25 -3.98 -6.60
CA ALA A 300 -11.38 -2.94 -7.63
C ALA A 300 -12.65 -2.09 -7.44
N GLN A 301 -13.80 -2.71 -7.10
CA GLN A 301 -15.03 -2.00 -6.81
C GLN A 301 -14.92 -1.10 -5.58
N LEU A 302 -14.27 -1.56 -4.53
CA LEU A 302 -14.04 -0.79 -3.31
C LEU A 302 -13.15 0.42 -3.58
N LEU A 303 -12.01 0.23 -4.27
CA LEU A 303 -11.11 1.32 -4.66
C LEU A 303 -11.80 2.32 -5.59
N LYS A 304 -12.62 1.85 -6.53
CA LYS A 304 -13.40 2.70 -7.44
C LYS A 304 -14.39 3.60 -6.67
N LYS A 305 -15.02 3.09 -5.61
CA LYS A 305 -15.90 3.87 -4.74
C LYS A 305 -15.11 4.98 -4.03
N GLU A 306 -13.94 4.66 -3.50
CA GLU A 306 -13.07 5.59 -2.78
C GLU A 306 -12.45 6.69 -3.66
N LEU A 307 -12.21 6.38 -4.94
CA LEU A 307 -11.61 7.29 -5.92
C LEU A 307 -12.65 8.00 -6.79
N ARG A 308 -13.94 7.85 -6.48
CA ARG A 308 -15.02 8.51 -7.22
C ARG A 308 -14.83 10.04 -7.23
N GLY A 309 -15.05 10.66 -8.39
CA GLY A 309 -14.92 12.11 -8.55
C GLY A 309 -13.52 12.59 -8.99
N ASN A 310 -12.59 11.68 -9.24
CA ASN A 310 -11.26 12.00 -9.79
C ASN A 310 -11.21 11.54 -11.27
N PRO A 311 -11.46 12.43 -12.23
CA PRO A 311 -11.64 12.05 -13.65
C PRO A 311 -10.38 11.51 -14.30
N THR A 312 -9.20 11.82 -13.77
CA THR A 312 -7.89 11.36 -14.27
C THR A 312 -7.55 9.95 -13.80
N ILE A 313 -8.31 9.39 -12.83
CA ILE A 313 -8.03 8.08 -12.25
C ILE A 313 -8.97 7.03 -12.80
N ARG A 314 -8.41 6.04 -13.49
CA ARG A 314 -9.10 4.82 -13.87
C ARG A 314 -8.81 3.71 -12.88
N THR A 315 -9.84 3.06 -12.32
CA THR A 315 -9.71 1.96 -11.36
C THR A 315 -10.35 0.70 -11.92
N THR A 316 -9.61 -0.40 -11.96
CA THR A 316 -10.06 -1.69 -12.49
C THR A 316 -9.18 -2.85 -11.99
N HIS A 317 -9.51 -4.09 -12.34
CA HIS A 317 -8.60 -5.23 -12.27
C HIS A 317 -8.05 -5.56 -13.66
N LEU A 318 -6.89 -6.22 -13.70
CA LEU A 318 -6.12 -6.32 -14.95
C LEU A 318 -6.84 -7.10 -16.04
N ASP A 319 -7.51 -8.22 -15.71
CA ASP A 319 -8.29 -9.01 -16.67
C ASP A 319 -9.37 -8.18 -17.38
N GLN A 320 -10.10 -7.35 -16.62
CA GLN A 320 -11.13 -6.49 -17.19
C GLN A 320 -10.50 -5.45 -18.14
N LEU A 321 -9.37 -4.88 -17.75
CA LEU A 321 -8.66 -3.90 -18.56
C LEU A 321 -8.22 -4.50 -19.90
N LEU A 322 -7.62 -5.70 -19.88
CA LEU A 322 -7.19 -6.38 -21.09
C LEU A 322 -8.37 -6.70 -22.02
N ARG A 323 -9.45 -7.23 -21.46
CA ARG A 323 -10.67 -7.52 -22.25
C ARG A 323 -11.20 -6.27 -22.93
N GLU A 324 -11.29 -5.14 -22.21
CA GLU A 324 -11.75 -3.87 -22.78
C GLU A 324 -10.84 -3.39 -23.91
N ILE A 325 -9.51 -3.43 -23.72
CA ILE A 325 -8.54 -3.01 -24.73
C ILE A 325 -8.67 -3.89 -25.99
N ILE A 326 -8.67 -5.20 -25.83
CA ILE A 326 -8.73 -6.17 -26.94
C ILE A 326 -10.07 -6.02 -27.70
N THR A 327 -11.18 -5.83 -26.99
CA THR A 327 -12.49 -5.68 -27.61
C THR A 327 -12.58 -4.36 -28.39
N THR A 328 -12.02 -3.27 -27.87
CA THR A 328 -12.04 -1.94 -28.50
C THR A 328 -11.24 -1.93 -29.81
N GLU A 329 -10.14 -2.68 -29.88
CA GLU A 329 -9.28 -2.79 -31.07
C GLU A 329 -9.76 -3.85 -32.08
N ASN A 330 -11.03 -4.32 -31.97
CA ASN A 330 -11.66 -5.30 -32.88
C ASN A 330 -10.88 -6.62 -33.05
N LYS A 331 -10.09 -7.01 -32.08
CA LYS A 331 -9.49 -8.35 -32.02
C LYS A 331 -10.59 -9.34 -31.61
N TYR A 332 -11.23 -9.98 -32.58
CA TYR A 332 -12.34 -10.94 -32.42
C TYR A 332 -11.86 -12.26 -31.77
N LEU A 333 -11.53 -12.21 -30.49
CA LEU A 333 -11.37 -13.39 -29.69
C LEU A 333 -12.60 -13.52 -28.79
N TRP A 334 -13.36 -14.59 -28.98
CA TRP A 334 -14.36 -15.00 -28.03
C TRP A 334 -13.59 -15.44 -26.78
N ILE A 335 -13.39 -14.52 -25.83
CA ILE A 335 -12.75 -14.84 -24.56
C ILE A 335 -13.79 -15.56 -23.71
N TYR A 336 -13.93 -16.85 -23.91
CA TYR A 336 -14.53 -17.72 -22.91
C TYR A 336 -13.37 -18.18 -22.02
N PRO A 337 -13.29 -17.71 -20.78
CA PRO A 337 -12.27 -18.16 -19.85
C PRO A 337 -12.61 -19.60 -19.44
N LEU A 338 -12.05 -20.56 -20.13
CA LEU A 338 -11.83 -21.87 -19.55
C LEU A 338 -10.58 -21.73 -18.70
N ASP A 339 -10.73 -21.84 -17.38
CA ASP A 339 -9.54 -21.98 -16.56
C ASP A 339 -8.83 -23.28 -16.92
N ALA A 340 -7.50 -23.29 -16.82
CA ALA A 340 -6.71 -24.49 -17.11
C ALA A 340 -7.18 -25.70 -16.28
N ARG A 341 -7.70 -25.46 -15.07
CA ARG A 341 -8.23 -26.49 -14.16
C ARG A 341 -9.46 -27.19 -14.73
N SER A 342 -10.40 -26.45 -15.31
CA SER A 342 -11.58 -27.04 -15.96
C SER A 342 -11.18 -27.86 -17.19
N TRP A 343 -10.21 -27.38 -17.97
CA TRP A 343 -9.70 -28.11 -19.12
C TRP A 343 -9.02 -29.41 -18.68
N VAL A 344 -8.12 -29.38 -17.70
CA VAL A 344 -7.41 -30.56 -17.18
C VAL A 344 -8.40 -31.59 -16.62
N ARG A 345 -9.42 -31.19 -15.85
CA ARG A 345 -10.45 -32.11 -15.34
C ARG A 345 -11.22 -32.81 -16.46
N ASN A 346 -11.55 -32.10 -17.53
CA ASN A 346 -12.27 -32.64 -18.66
C ASN A 346 -11.43 -33.66 -19.47
N HIS A 347 -10.10 -33.71 -19.25
CA HIS A 347 -9.16 -34.56 -19.94
C HIS A 347 -8.50 -35.62 -19.02
N GLU A 348 -8.96 -35.72 -17.74
CA GLU A 348 -8.39 -36.61 -16.73
C GLU A 348 -8.33 -38.05 -17.21
N ASP A 349 -9.42 -38.58 -17.83
CA ASP A 349 -9.52 -39.96 -18.32
C ASP A 349 -8.65 -40.20 -19.58
N GLN A 350 -8.19 -39.18 -20.25
CA GLN A 350 -7.48 -39.28 -21.52
C GLN A 350 -5.95 -39.32 -21.35
N TYR A 351 -5.42 -38.77 -20.23
CA TYR A 351 -3.99 -38.60 -20.01
C TYR A 351 -3.53 -39.18 -18.67
N GLU A 352 -2.71 -40.23 -18.76
CA GLU A 352 -2.16 -40.91 -17.57
C GLU A 352 -1.38 -39.97 -16.65
N ILE A 353 -0.70 -38.95 -17.19
CA ILE A 353 0.04 -37.96 -16.40
C ILE A 353 -0.88 -37.14 -15.49
N ILE A 354 -2.11 -36.85 -15.91
CA ILE A 354 -3.10 -36.14 -15.09
C ILE A 354 -3.57 -37.05 -13.95
N GLN A 355 -3.83 -38.32 -14.22
CA GLN A 355 -4.23 -39.29 -13.19
C GLN A 355 -3.12 -39.53 -12.18
N ASN A 356 -1.86 -39.58 -12.61
CA ASN A 356 -0.70 -39.82 -11.74
C ASN A 356 -0.34 -38.64 -10.86
N LEU A 357 -0.43 -37.42 -11.36
CA LEU A 357 -0.04 -36.19 -10.63
C LEU A 357 -1.24 -35.46 -10.01
N GLY A 358 -2.45 -35.75 -10.43
CA GLY A 358 -3.69 -35.12 -10.04
C GLY A 358 -4.00 -33.82 -10.80
N CYS A 359 -5.30 -33.60 -11.07
CA CYS A 359 -5.80 -32.46 -11.86
C CYS A 359 -5.33 -31.12 -11.33
N ASP A 360 -5.37 -30.93 -10.02
CA ASP A 360 -5.01 -29.63 -9.42
C ASP A 360 -3.52 -29.32 -9.60
N PHE A 361 -2.65 -30.33 -9.51
CA PHE A 361 -1.23 -30.14 -9.74
C PHE A 361 -0.92 -29.80 -11.20
N VAL A 362 -1.47 -30.57 -12.16
CA VAL A 362 -1.22 -30.37 -13.58
C VAL A 362 -1.77 -29.01 -14.02
N ALA A 363 -2.98 -28.64 -13.61
CA ALA A 363 -3.55 -27.34 -13.92
C ALA A 363 -2.70 -26.18 -13.38
N ASP A 364 -2.20 -26.31 -12.16
CA ASP A 364 -1.33 -25.32 -11.54
C ASP A 364 0.03 -25.21 -12.26
N GLU A 365 0.56 -26.33 -12.78
CA GLU A 365 1.79 -26.35 -13.58
C GLU A 365 1.58 -25.65 -14.93
N LEU A 366 0.49 -25.94 -15.64
CA LEU A 366 0.16 -25.27 -16.90
C LEU A 366 0.03 -23.75 -16.72
N SER A 367 -0.65 -23.32 -15.66
CA SER A 367 -0.76 -21.90 -15.33
C SER A 367 0.61 -21.28 -15.01
N TRP A 368 1.44 -21.98 -14.23
CA TRP A 368 2.77 -21.50 -13.86
C TRP A 368 3.68 -21.28 -15.06
N ILE A 369 3.70 -22.22 -16.03
CA ILE A 369 4.51 -22.09 -17.26
C ILE A 369 4.17 -20.78 -17.98
N GLN A 370 2.89 -20.46 -18.06
CA GLN A 370 2.39 -19.26 -18.73
C GLN A 370 2.65 -17.99 -17.92
N GLU A 371 2.46 -18.04 -16.59
CA GLU A 371 2.70 -16.92 -15.67
C GLU A 371 4.17 -16.47 -15.66
N VAL A 372 5.12 -17.42 -15.78
CA VAL A 372 6.56 -17.12 -15.83
C VAL A 372 7.07 -16.92 -17.27
N MET A 373 6.17 -16.97 -18.25
CA MET A 373 6.47 -16.70 -19.66
C MET A 373 7.53 -17.64 -20.26
N VAL A 374 7.50 -18.91 -19.89
CA VAL A 374 8.36 -19.92 -20.53
C VAL A 374 8.01 -20.02 -22.02
N SER A 375 8.98 -19.77 -22.87
CA SER A 375 8.78 -19.59 -24.31
C SER A 375 8.97 -20.88 -25.14
N SER A 376 9.65 -21.89 -24.60
CA SER A 376 9.93 -23.13 -25.31
C SER A 376 9.96 -24.35 -24.40
N ARG A 377 9.86 -25.54 -25.02
CA ARG A 377 9.99 -26.84 -24.35
C ARG A 377 11.35 -27.00 -23.67
N GLU A 378 12.41 -26.63 -24.38
CA GLU A 378 13.79 -26.70 -23.90
C GLU A 378 13.98 -25.86 -22.65
N GLU A 379 13.43 -24.64 -22.67
CA GLU A 379 13.44 -23.76 -21.55
C GLU A 379 12.68 -24.35 -20.35
N TYR A 380 11.48 -24.89 -20.55
CA TYR A 380 10.71 -25.55 -19.50
C TYR A 380 11.44 -26.73 -18.87
N LEU A 381 12.11 -27.55 -19.70
CA LEU A 381 12.87 -28.69 -19.22
C LEU A 381 14.11 -28.30 -18.40
N ALA A 382 14.65 -27.11 -18.64
CA ALA A 382 15.85 -26.60 -17.99
C ALA A 382 15.53 -25.67 -16.79
N VAL A 383 14.38 -24.96 -16.81
CA VAL A 383 14.05 -23.93 -15.83
C VAL A 383 13.87 -24.50 -14.41
N LYS A 384 14.36 -23.76 -13.42
CA LYS A 384 14.10 -24.06 -12.00
C LYS A 384 12.68 -23.59 -11.66
N ARG A 385 11.87 -24.50 -11.11
CA ARG A 385 10.47 -24.23 -10.74
C ARG A 385 10.39 -23.39 -9.46
N VAL A 386 10.54 -22.10 -9.57
CA VAL A 386 10.43 -21.14 -8.45
C VAL A 386 9.01 -20.58 -8.33
N GLY A 387 8.67 -20.06 -7.19
CA GLY A 387 7.37 -19.42 -6.94
C GLY A 387 6.19 -20.37 -6.77
N ARG A 388 6.41 -21.69 -6.80
CA ARG A 388 5.38 -22.70 -6.52
C ARG A 388 5.42 -23.16 -5.07
N GLY A 389 4.27 -23.08 -4.41
CA GLY A 389 4.09 -23.58 -3.06
C GLY A 389 4.10 -25.12 -2.93
N ASN A 390 4.26 -25.86 -4.04
CA ASN A 390 4.21 -27.32 -4.08
C ASN A 390 5.54 -27.90 -4.54
N ARG A 391 6.17 -28.74 -3.72
CA ARG A 391 7.47 -29.37 -4.00
C ARG A 391 7.38 -30.75 -4.65
N ILE A 392 6.26 -31.12 -5.26
CA ILE A 392 6.20 -32.37 -6.04
C ILE A 392 7.33 -32.32 -7.06
N GLN A 393 8.32 -33.18 -6.88
CA GLN A 393 9.39 -33.35 -7.85
C GLN A 393 8.83 -34.10 -9.05
N ILE A 394 8.95 -33.48 -10.20
CA ILE A 394 8.60 -34.12 -11.48
C ILE A 394 9.86 -34.41 -12.26
N SER A 395 9.92 -35.64 -12.82
CA SER A 395 11.01 -36.06 -13.68
C SER A 395 11.03 -35.26 -14.99
N ARG A 396 12.18 -35.29 -15.68
CA ARG A 396 12.28 -34.66 -17.02
C ARG A 396 11.24 -35.21 -18.00
N LYS A 397 10.94 -36.51 -17.92
CA LYS A 397 9.90 -37.16 -18.76
C LYS A 397 8.52 -36.59 -18.44
N GLN A 398 8.17 -36.44 -17.14
CA GLN A 398 6.89 -35.87 -16.76
C GLN A 398 6.78 -34.39 -17.16
N ARG A 399 7.86 -33.63 -17.12
CA ARG A 399 7.87 -32.27 -17.67
C ARG A 399 7.58 -32.27 -19.16
N ASP A 400 8.17 -33.17 -19.91
CA ASP A 400 7.96 -33.28 -21.33
C ASP A 400 6.48 -33.59 -21.64
N GLU A 401 5.90 -34.58 -20.94
CA GLU A 401 4.47 -34.93 -21.04
C GLU A 401 3.53 -33.73 -20.63
N ILE A 402 3.89 -32.97 -19.62
CA ILE A 402 3.13 -31.78 -19.25
C ILE A 402 3.22 -30.70 -20.33
N TYR A 403 4.36 -30.55 -20.99
CA TYR A 403 4.49 -29.61 -22.09
C TYR A 403 3.66 -30.03 -23.31
N ASP A 404 3.56 -31.37 -23.60
CA ASP A 404 2.63 -31.89 -24.59
C ASP A 404 1.18 -31.49 -24.28
N LEU A 405 0.77 -31.60 -23.02
CA LEU A 405 -0.55 -31.15 -22.58
C LEU A 405 -0.75 -29.64 -22.78
N LEU A 406 0.27 -28.80 -22.54
CA LEU A 406 0.21 -27.36 -22.79
C LEU A 406 0.00 -27.05 -24.26
N GLU A 407 0.73 -27.75 -25.15
CA GLU A 407 0.59 -27.58 -26.60
C GLU A 407 -0.79 -28.06 -27.09
N GLU A 408 -1.33 -29.17 -26.52
CA GLU A 408 -2.69 -29.63 -26.83
C GLU A 408 -3.73 -28.64 -26.34
N HIS A 409 -3.56 -28.11 -25.11
CA HIS A 409 -4.42 -27.05 -24.58
C HIS A 409 -4.45 -25.83 -25.53
N TYR A 410 -3.29 -25.37 -26.01
CA TYR A 410 -3.22 -24.27 -26.98
C TYR A 410 -3.90 -24.61 -28.31
N ARG A 411 -3.66 -25.80 -28.88
CA ARG A 411 -4.31 -26.24 -30.13
C ARG A 411 -5.83 -26.30 -30.00
N GLU A 412 -6.33 -26.76 -28.86
CA GLU A 412 -7.77 -26.83 -28.59
C GLU A 412 -8.37 -25.44 -28.44
N MET A 413 -7.70 -24.55 -27.73
CA MET A 413 -8.12 -23.15 -27.59
C MET A 413 -8.20 -22.45 -28.95
N GLU A 414 -7.19 -22.60 -29.77
CA GLU A 414 -7.16 -22.01 -31.11
C GLU A 414 -8.29 -22.57 -32.00
N LYS A 415 -8.48 -23.90 -32.02
CA LYS A 415 -9.57 -24.56 -32.77
C LYS A 415 -10.95 -24.10 -32.35
N LYS A 416 -11.16 -23.89 -31.05
CA LYS A 416 -12.43 -23.37 -30.47
C LYS A 416 -12.55 -21.86 -30.50
N ARG A 417 -11.53 -21.15 -30.99
CA ARG A 417 -11.43 -19.67 -30.88
C ARG A 417 -11.65 -19.17 -29.46
N GLN A 418 -11.08 -19.85 -28.49
CA GLN A 418 -11.11 -19.54 -27.08
C GLN A 418 -9.71 -19.17 -26.62
N ILE A 419 -9.61 -18.53 -25.43
CA ILE A 419 -8.34 -18.20 -24.81
C ILE A 419 -8.48 -18.37 -23.29
N SER A 420 -7.50 -18.98 -22.63
CA SER A 420 -7.44 -18.99 -21.16
C SER A 420 -6.98 -17.62 -20.64
N TRP A 421 -7.22 -17.37 -19.35
CA TRP A 421 -6.75 -16.12 -18.74
C TRP A 421 -5.24 -15.98 -18.84
N GLU A 422 -4.50 -17.02 -18.54
CA GLU A 422 -3.04 -17.03 -18.57
C GLU A 422 -2.51 -16.78 -19.98
N LEU A 423 -3.11 -17.44 -20.98
CA LEU A 423 -2.73 -17.26 -22.38
C LEU A 423 -3.09 -15.85 -22.89
N LEU A 424 -4.13 -15.21 -22.34
CA LEU A 424 -4.51 -13.85 -22.71
C LEU A 424 -3.39 -12.85 -22.47
N TYR A 425 -2.67 -12.98 -21.34
CA TYR A 425 -1.53 -12.10 -21.03
C TYR A 425 -0.41 -12.26 -22.04
N LEU A 426 -0.07 -13.51 -22.41
CA LEU A 426 0.97 -13.81 -23.39
C LEU A 426 0.61 -13.26 -24.77
N LYS A 427 -0.62 -13.50 -25.22
CA LYS A 427 -1.11 -13.00 -26.50
C LYS A 427 -1.20 -11.46 -26.53
N PHE A 428 -1.58 -10.83 -25.45
CA PHE A 428 -1.54 -9.37 -25.36
C PHE A 428 -0.12 -8.84 -25.55
N LEU A 429 0.88 -9.43 -24.90
CA LEU A 429 2.28 -9.06 -25.06
C LEU A 429 2.75 -9.27 -26.52
N GLU A 430 2.44 -10.40 -27.12
CA GLU A 430 2.76 -10.72 -28.52
C GLU A 430 2.18 -9.67 -29.48
N TRP A 431 0.90 -9.32 -29.35
CA TRP A 431 0.25 -8.33 -30.22
C TRP A 431 0.80 -6.90 -30.00
N VAL A 432 1.18 -6.56 -28.80
CA VAL A 432 1.82 -5.25 -28.54
C VAL A 432 3.21 -5.21 -29.14
N ASP A 433 3.99 -6.29 -29.03
CA ASP A 433 5.36 -6.36 -29.56
C ASP A 433 5.41 -6.45 -31.08
N SER A 434 4.43 -7.10 -31.70
CA SER A 434 4.27 -7.12 -33.17
C SER A 434 3.71 -5.81 -33.74
N GLY A 435 3.23 -4.89 -32.87
CA GLY A 435 2.55 -3.68 -33.32
C GLY A 435 1.11 -3.86 -33.75
N GLU A 436 0.56 -5.07 -33.59
CA GLU A 436 -0.85 -5.36 -33.91
C GLU A 436 -1.85 -4.76 -32.93
N LEU A 437 -1.39 -4.44 -31.72
CA LEU A 437 -2.19 -3.83 -30.66
C LEU A 437 -1.45 -2.61 -30.10
N ASN A 438 -2.13 -1.47 -30.04
CA ASN A 438 -1.58 -0.25 -29.46
C ASN A 438 -2.38 0.16 -28.21
N PRO A 439 -2.05 -0.37 -27.03
CA PRO A 439 -2.82 -0.12 -25.83
C PRO A 439 -2.64 1.31 -25.29
N PRO A 440 -3.62 1.83 -24.54
CA PRO A 440 -3.51 3.13 -23.90
C PRO A 440 -2.33 3.14 -22.94
N LYS A 441 -1.60 4.28 -22.93
CA LYS A 441 -0.46 4.48 -22.02
C LYS A 441 -0.85 5.37 -20.85
N PHE A 442 -0.32 5.05 -19.67
CA PHE A 442 -0.56 5.75 -18.42
C PHE A 442 0.70 6.45 -17.91
N ASP A 443 0.54 7.63 -17.34
CA ASP A 443 1.62 8.40 -16.72
C ASP A 443 2.02 7.80 -15.36
N ALA A 444 1.05 7.22 -14.67
CA ALA A 444 1.25 6.51 -13.42
C ALA A 444 0.36 5.27 -13.33
N ILE A 445 0.92 4.19 -12.78
CA ILE A 445 0.18 2.96 -12.44
C ILE A 445 0.42 2.66 -10.96
N LEU A 446 -0.69 2.44 -10.23
CA LEU A 446 -0.66 2.05 -8.83
C LEU A 446 -1.26 0.66 -8.69
N ILE A 447 -0.60 -0.23 -7.93
CA ILE A 447 -1.01 -1.63 -7.76
C ILE A 447 -1.22 -1.95 -6.29
N ASP A 448 -2.44 -2.37 -5.94
CA ASP A 448 -2.77 -2.89 -4.62
C ASP A 448 -2.62 -4.41 -4.58
N GLU A 449 -2.20 -4.97 -3.43
CA GLU A 449 -1.90 -6.40 -3.24
C GLU A 449 -0.91 -6.92 -4.31
N ALA A 450 0.13 -6.14 -4.59
CA ALA A 450 1.04 -6.40 -5.70
C ALA A 450 1.83 -7.71 -5.56
N GLN A 451 1.94 -8.29 -4.35
CA GLN A 451 2.56 -9.61 -4.13
C GLN A 451 1.88 -10.75 -4.89
N ASP A 452 0.64 -10.57 -5.34
CA ASP A 452 -0.10 -11.60 -6.08
C ASP A 452 0.05 -11.49 -7.61
N PHE A 453 0.73 -10.45 -8.10
CA PHE A 453 0.94 -10.26 -9.52
C PHE A 453 2.03 -11.22 -10.04
N ALA A 454 1.70 -12.01 -11.04
CA ALA A 454 2.65 -12.88 -11.72
C ALA A 454 3.63 -12.08 -12.62
N PRO A 455 4.78 -12.64 -13.00
CA PRO A 455 5.72 -11.99 -13.94
C PRO A 455 5.07 -11.53 -15.24
N SER A 456 4.22 -12.33 -15.87
CA SER A 456 3.48 -11.96 -17.09
C SER A 456 2.56 -10.75 -16.88
N TRP A 457 1.94 -10.63 -15.70
CA TRP A 457 1.08 -9.49 -15.37
C TRP A 457 1.89 -8.20 -15.23
N ILE A 458 3.05 -8.28 -14.60
CA ILE A 458 3.96 -7.14 -14.48
C ILE A 458 4.52 -6.73 -15.86
N ALA A 459 4.80 -7.70 -16.74
CA ALA A 459 5.19 -7.41 -18.12
C ALA A 459 4.09 -6.63 -18.87
N VAL A 460 2.83 -7.01 -18.71
CA VAL A 460 1.68 -6.24 -19.26
C VAL A 460 1.60 -4.84 -18.65
N VAL A 461 1.75 -4.70 -17.33
CA VAL A 461 1.78 -3.38 -16.67
C VAL A 461 2.86 -2.48 -17.27
N ASN A 462 4.04 -3.03 -17.55
CA ASN A 462 5.12 -2.29 -18.21
C ASN A 462 4.73 -1.81 -19.62
N LYS A 463 4.04 -2.65 -20.40
CA LYS A 463 3.53 -2.26 -21.72
C LYS A 463 2.44 -1.16 -21.65
N LEU A 464 1.77 -1.01 -20.52
CA LEU A 464 0.76 0.04 -20.29
C LEU A 464 1.37 1.33 -19.72
N LEU A 465 2.54 1.28 -19.13
CA LEU A 465 3.23 2.44 -18.56
C LEU A 465 3.93 3.23 -19.66
N LYS A 466 3.86 4.57 -19.58
CA LYS A 466 4.67 5.44 -20.46
C LYS A 466 6.16 5.31 -20.13
N PRO A 467 7.06 5.47 -21.10
CA PRO A 467 8.50 5.64 -20.82
C PRO A 467 8.70 6.80 -19.82
N GLY A 468 9.46 6.57 -18.74
CA GLY A 468 9.63 7.55 -17.66
C GLY A 468 8.42 7.69 -16.72
N GLY A 469 7.38 6.87 -16.89
CA GLY A 469 6.19 6.87 -16.03
C GLY A 469 6.46 6.35 -14.61
N ASN A 470 5.46 6.45 -13.74
CA ASN A 470 5.55 6.12 -12.33
C ASN A 470 4.84 4.81 -12.01
N LEU A 471 5.54 3.87 -11.38
CA LEU A 471 4.98 2.63 -10.85
C LEU A 471 5.01 2.66 -9.32
N PHE A 472 3.83 2.66 -8.70
CA PHE A 472 3.68 2.65 -7.25
C PHE A 472 2.98 1.37 -6.82
N MET A 473 3.63 0.55 -6.02
CA MET A 473 3.13 -0.74 -5.62
C MET A 473 3.00 -0.82 -4.10
N VAL A 474 1.96 -1.48 -3.62
CA VAL A 474 1.85 -1.84 -2.21
C VAL A 474 1.74 -3.35 -2.08
N ASP A 475 2.55 -3.96 -1.20
CA ASP A 475 2.61 -5.41 -1.00
C ASP A 475 2.67 -5.84 0.47
N ASP A 476 2.36 -7.11 0.68
CA ASP A 476 2.54 -7.82 1.94
C ASP A 476 3.00 -9.26 1.65
N PRO A 477 4.30 -9.55 1.72
CA PRO A 477 4.82 -10.87 1.40
C PRO A 477 4.27 -11.97 2.32
N THR A 478 3.85 -11.62 3.55
CA THR A 478 3.24 -12.58 4.49
C THR A 478 1.86 -13.04 4.06
N GLN A 479 1.18 -12.31 3.18
CA GLN A 479 -0.14 -12.61 2.61
C GLN A 479 -0.08 -13.15 1.18
N SER A 480 1.08 -13.48 0.64
CA SER A 480 1.22 -14.12 -0.67
C SER A 480 0.80 -15.60 -0.55
N ILE A 481 -0.34 -15.95 -1.15
CA ILE A 481 -0.92 -17.31 -1.05
C ILE A 481 -0.97 -18.06 -2.39
N PHE A 482 -0.77 -17.37 -3.51
CA PHE A 482 -0.87 -17.97 -4.83
C PHE A 482 0.50 -18.30 -5.41
N ARG A 483 1.45 -17.37 -5.40
CA ARG A 483 2.79 -17.51 -5.97
C ARG A 483 3.83 -16.76 -5.13
N TYR A 484 5.05 -17.31 -5.06
CA TYR A 484 6.16 -16.77 -4.26
C TYR A 484 7.29 -16.31 -5.18
N PHE A 485 7.06 -15.20 -5.89
CA PHE A 485 8.10 -14.58 -6.71
C PHE A 485 8.71 -13.39 -5.97
N THR A 486 10.03 -13.26 -6.01
CA THR A 486 10.71 -12.02 -5.64
C THR A 486 10.41 -10.93 -6.68
N TRP A 487 10.59 -9.67 -6.33
CA TRP A 487 10.40 -8.58 -7.28
C TRP A 487 11.37 -8.65 -8.46
N ARG A 488 12.60 -9.12 -8.21
CA ARG A 488 13.58 -9.38 -9.26
C ARG A 488 13.09 -10.43 -10.26
N GLN A 489 12.47 -11.51 -9.78
CA GLN A 489 11.87 -12.55 -10.64
C GLN A 489 10.66 -12.04 -11.44
N ARG A 490 10.01 -10.98 -10.95
CA ARG A 490 8.96 -10.25 -11.70
C ARG A 490 9.54 -9.20 -12.65
N GLY A 491 10.86 -9.05 -12.72
CA GLY A 491 11.52 -8.05 -13.57
C GLY A 491 11.47 -6.61 -13.04
N VAL A 492 11.26 -6.42 -11.73
CA VAL A 492 11.19 -5.10 -11.10
C VAL A 492 12.35 -4.87 -10.15
N GLU A 493 13.11 -3.78 -10.36
CA GLU A 493 14.18 -3.35 -9.47
C GLU A 493 13.61 -2.49 -8.33
N VAL A 494 13.59 -3.03 -7.12
CA VAL A 494 13.06 -2.35 -5.92
C VAL A 494 14.11 -2.01 -4.87
N VAL A 495 15.37 -2.41 -5.08
CA VAL A 495 16.46 -2.14 -4.14
C VAL A 495 16.64 -0.62 -3.95
N GLY A 496 16.63 -0.16 -2.70
CA GLY A 496 16.68 1.26 -2.34
C GLY A 496 15.39 2.05 -2.60
N ARG A 497 14.36 1.41 -3.17
CA ARG A 497 13.07 2.01 -3.54
C ARG A 497 11.90 1.53 -2.69
N THR A 498 12.18 0.68 -1.69
CA THR A 498 11.18 0.14 -0.76
C THR A 498 11.02 1.05 0.47
N ARG A 499 9.79 1.18 0.94
CA ARG A 499 9.43 1.82 2.21
C ARG A 499 8.55 0.87 3.02
N TYR A 500 8.66 0.93 4.34
CA TYR A 500 8.03 -0.02 5.25
C TYR A 500 6.99 0.66 6.13
N LEU A 501 5.79 0.06 6.21
CA LEU A 501 4.75 0.40 7.17
C LEU A 501 4.72 -0.70 8.23
N LYS A 502 5.29 -0.43 9.40
CA LYS A 502 5.50 -1.43 10.45
C LYS A 502 4.31 -1.60 11.40
N LEU A 503 3.51 -0.55 11.61
CA LEU A 503 2.44 -0.56 12.60
C LEU A 503 1.10 -1.01 12.01
N PRO A 504 0.50 -2.08 12.54
CA PRO A 504 -0.86 -2.49 12.18
C PRO A 504 -1.89 -1.65 12.94
N TYR A 505 -2.65 -0.83 12.23
CA TYR A 505 -3.70 0.03 12.80
C TYR A 505 -5.08 -0.60 12.79
N ARG A 506 -5.27 -1.64 11.99
CA ARG A 506 -6.58 -2.24 11.73
C ARG A 506 -7.00 -3.20 12.82
N ASN A 507 -6.13 -4.12 13.18
CA ASN A 507 -6.39 -5.20 14.11
C ASN A 507 -6.12 -4.76 15.55
N THR A 508 -6.71 -5.45 16.53
CA THR A 508 -6.25 -5.36 17.91
C THR A 508 -4.93 -6.13 18.06
N ARG A 509 -4.14 -5.77 19.06
CA ARG A 509 -2.87 -6.44 19.36
C ARG A 509 -3.06 -7.95 19.55
N GLU A 510 -4.12 -8.35 20.25
CA GLU A 510 -4.44 -9.74 20.57
C GLU A 510 -4.74 -10.55 19.29
N ILE A 511 -5.51 -10.00 18.36
CA ILE A 511 -5.78 -10.63 17.05
C ILE A 511 -4.50 -10.73 16.22
N TYR A 512 -3.71 -9.66 16.17
CA TYR A 512 -2.47 -9.63 15.41
C TYR A 512 -1.45 -10.64 15.96
N THR A 513 -1.27 -10.70 17.30
CA THR A 513 -0.34 -11.65 17.95
C THR A 513 -0.78 -13.10 17.73
N ALA A 514 -2.08 -13.38 17.83
CA ALA A 514 -2.62 -14.71 17.54
C ALA A 514 -2.38 -15.11 16.07
N ALA A 515 -2.57 -14.19 15.12
CA ALA A 515 -2.29 -14.46 13.72
C ALA A 515 -0.79 -14.69 13.47
N GLN A 516 0.09 -13.87 14.06
CA GLN A 516 1.53 -14.07 13.96
C GLN A 516 2.00 -15.41 14.50
N ALA A 517 1.38 -15.94 15.56
CA ALA A 517 1.72 -17.24 16.13
C ALA A 517 1.63 -18.40 15.12
N ILE A 518 0.83 -18.23 14.05
CA ILE A 518 0.72 -19.24 12.97
C ILE A 518 1.91 -19.22 12.02
N ILE A 519 2.51 -18.04 11.77
CA ILE A 519 3.51 -17.87 10.71
C ILE A 519 4.93 -17.58 11.22
N LYS A 520 5.09 -17.24 12.52
CA LYS A 520 6.40 -16.82 13.08
C LYS A 520 7.53 -17.84 12.91
N ASP A 521 7.17 -19.14 12.91
CA ASP A 521 8.10 -20.26 12.81
C ASP A 521 8.07 -20.90 11.41
N ASP A 522 7.63 -20.16 10.38
CA ASP A 522 7.62 -20.65 9.00
C ASP A 522 9.00 -20.44 8.36
N PRO A 523 9.78 -21.52 8.08
CA PRO A 523 11.13 -21.40 7.56
C PRO A 523 11.20 -20.72 6.18
N GLN A 524 10.18 -20.91 5.35
CA GLN A 524 10.15 -20.28 4.02
C GLN A 524 9.87 -18.79 4.12
N LEU A 525 8.97 -18.39 5.00
CA LEU A 525 8.68 -16.98 5.24
C LEU A 525 9.86 -16.26 5.89
N ILE A 526 10.52 -16.90 6.89
CA ILE A 526 11.72 -16.36 7.53
C ILE A 526 12.81 -16.14 6.47
N SER A 527 13.14 -17.16 5.69
CA SER A 527 14.14 -17.05 4.63
C SER A 527 13.81 -15.97 3.59
N GLN A 528 12.53 -15.80 3.26
CA GLN A 528 12.08 -14.75 2.35
C GLN A 528 12.29 -13.36 2.97
N LEU A 529 11.83 -13.15 4.21
CA LEU A 529 11.97 -11.86 4.90
C LEU A 529 13.46 -11.49 5.09
N GLU A 530 14.29 -12.44 5.52
CA GLU A 530 15.74 -12.25 5.66
C GLU A 530 16.41 -11.88 4.32
N SER A 531 16.03 -12.54 3.22
CA SER A 531 16.57 -12.24 1.88
C SER A 531 16.20 -10.83 1.39
N GLU A 532 15.14 -10.26 1.93
CA GLU A 532 14.61 -8.94 1.61
C GLU A 532 14.99 -7.89 2.68
N GLY A 533 15.71 -8.30 3.72
CA GLY A 533 16.15 -7.43 4.84
C GLY A 533 15.02 -7.04 5.79
N GLU A 534 14.03 -7.91 5.95
CA GLU A 534 12.85 -7.69 6.79
C GLU A 534 12.85 -8.60 8.03
N GLU A 535 12.18 -8.12 9.08
CA GLU A 535 11.93 -8.85 10.33
C GLU A 535 10.44 -8.75 10.70
N PHE A 536 9.96 -9.69 11.52
CA PHE A 536 8.67 -9.56 12.18
C PHE A 536 8.68 -8.40 13.18
N LEU A 537 7.52 -7.79 13.43
CA LEU A 537 7.39 -6.74 14.42
C LEU A 537 7.86 -7.21 15.80
N SER A 538 8.65 -6.37 16.45
CA SER A 538 9.10 -6.58 17.84
C SER A 538 7.97 -6.40 18.85
N GLY A 539 8.19 -6.85 20.10
CA GLY A 539 7.24 -6.59 21.19
C GLY A 539 7.04 -5.10 21.50
N GLU A 540 8.05 -4.25 21.24
CA GLU A 540 7.97 -2.80 21.42
C GLU A 540 7.02 -2.17 20.40
N ASP A 541 7.11 -2.59 19.14
CA ASP A 541 6.20 -2.14 18.08
C ASP A 541 4.74 -2.49 18.41
N LEU A 542 4.49 -3.65 19.01
CA LEU A 542 3.15 -4.11 19.38
C LEU A 542 2.52 -3.30 20.52
N THR A 543 3.30 -2.65 21.38
CA THR A 543 2.76 -1.86 22.51
C THR A 543 1.97 -0.63 22.05
N SER A 544 2.24 -0.12 20.85
CA SER A 544 1.54 1.02 20.28
C SER A 544 0.18 0.66 19.65
N MET A 545 -0.13 -0.64 19.50
CA MET A 545 -1.39 -1.10 18.95
C MET A 545 -2.53 -0.95 19.95
N ARG A 546 -3.76 -0.79 19.41
CA ARG A 546 -4.96 -0.83 20.24
C ARG A 546 -5.15 -2.23 20.84
N SER A 547 -5.48 -2.30 22.12
CA SER A 547 -5.85 -3.54 22.79
C SER A 547 -7.31 -3.92 22.50
N GLY A 548 -7.63 -5.21 22.58
CA GLY A 548 -8.97 -5.76 22.40
C GLY A 548 -9.14 -7.08 23.14
N GLU A 549 -10.21 -7.80 22.85
CA GLU A 549 -10.43 -9.14 23.41
C GLU A 549 -9.51 -10.16 22.70
N LYS A 550 -9.09 -11.19 23.45
CA LYS A 550 -8.40 -12.33 22.86
C LYS A 550 -9.33 -13.05 21.89
N PRO A 551 -8.79 -13.57 20.76
CA PRO A 551 -9.57 -14.45 19.91
C PRO A 551 -10.07 -15.68 20.67
N LEU A 552 -11.27 -16.15 20.31
CA LEU A 552 -11.90 -17.31 20.93
C LEU A 552 -11.74 -18.54 20.03
N LEU A 553 -11.11 -19.60 20.54
CA LEU A 553 -11.03 -20.91 19.86
C LEU A 553 -12.12 -21.84 20.37
N ILE A 554 -13.02 -22.20 19.46
CA ILE A 554 -14.28 -22.88 19.76
C ILE A 554 -14.26 -24.31 19.21
N VAL A 555 -14.56 -25.28 20.08
CA VAL A 555 -14.74 -26.68 19.70
C VAL A 555 -16.24 -26.97 19.56
N ALA A 556 -16.71 -27.15 18.34
CA ALA A 556 -18.11 -27.47 18.05
C ALA A 556 -18.29 -28.99 17.84
N LYS A 557 -18.48 -29.75 18.93
CA LYS A 557 -18.51 -31.22 18.87
C LYS A 557 -19.76 -31.79 18.20
N GLN A 558 -20.89 -31.07 18.25
CA GLN A 558 -22.15 -31.51 17.68
C GLN A 558 -22.36 -30.88 16.29
N GLN A 559 -22.90 -31.66 15.36
CA GLN A 559 -23.21 -31.15 14.02
C GLN A 559 -24.27 -30.05 14.09
N GLY A 560 -23.97 -28.89 13.55
CA GLY A 560 -24.84 -27.72 13.52
C GLY A 560 -24.62 -26.73 14.66
N SER A 561 -23.97 -27.13 15.77
CA SER A 561 -23.74 -26.24 16.92
C SER A 561 -22.88 -25.03 16.57
N ASP A 562 -22.04 -25.13 15.54
CA ASP A 562 -21.27 -24.02 14.98
C ASP A 562 -22.16 -22.93 14.38
N VAL A 563 -23.18 -23.31 13.58
CA VAL A 563 -24.12 -22.36 12.97
C VAL A 563 -25.00 -21.70 14.04
N ASP A 564 -25.51 -22.49 14.97
CA ASP A 564 -26.37 -22.01 16.07
C ASP A 564 -25.62 -21.01 16.96
N PHE A 565 -24.36 -21.31 17.29
CA PHE A 565 -23.51 -20.41 18.04
C PHE A 565 -23.29 -19.10 17.30
N ILE A 566 -22.93 -19.15 16.00
CA ILE A 566 -22.70 -17.95 15.18
C ILE A 566 -23.97 -17.11 15.11
N GLU A 567 -25.11 -17.73 14.89
CA GLU A 567 -26.40 -17.01 14.85
C GLU A 567 -26.71 -16.29 16.19
N ALA A 568 -26.49 -16.95 17.31
CA ALA A 568 -26.67 -16.35 18.63
C ALA A 568 -25.65 -15.20 18.86
N GLN A 569 -24.39 -15.41 18.48
CA GLN A 569 -23.32 -14.44 18.70
C GLN A 569 -23.47 -13.19 17.81
N VAL A 570 -23.90 -13.35 16.58
CA VAL A 570 -24.19 -12.25 15.64
C VAL A 570 -25.30 -11.35 16.22
N GLN A 571 -26.35 -11.92 16.76
CA GLN A 571 -27.43 -11.17 17.40
C GLN A 571 -26.97 -10.51 18.71
N HIS A 572 -26.14 -11.18 19.50
CA HIS A 572 -25.57 -10.64 20.73
C HIS A 572 -24.71 -9.41 20.44
N LEU A 573 -23.78 -9.50 19.49
CA LEU A 573 -22.87 -8.40 19.10
C LEU A 573 -23.64 -7.20 18.52
N LYS A 574 -24.69 -7.44 17.74
CA LYS A 574 -25.58 -6.37 17.28
C LYS A 574 -26.25 -5.63 18.43
N ARG A 575 -26.81 -6.39 19.41
CA ARG A 575 -27.55 -5.80 20.55
C ARG A 575 -26.65 -5.12 21.57
N LYS A 576 -25.49 -5.73 21.89
CA LYS A 576 -24.62 -5.26 22.98
C LYS A 576 -23.54 -4.29 22.53
N GLN A 577 -22.98 -4.51 21.33
CA GLN A 577 -21.86 -3.73 20.80
C GLN A 577 -22.28 -2.78 19.65
N GLY A 578 -23.52 -2.87 19.18
CA GLY A 578 -24.02 -2.02 18.09
C GLY A 578 -23.42 -2.34 16.71
N ILE A 579 -22.66 -3.43 16.57
CA ILE A 579 -21.98 -3.78 15.33
C ILE A 579 -23.00 -4.17 14.26
N ASN A 580 -22.89 -3.59 13.07
CA ASN A 580 -23.78 -3.89 11.96
C ASN A 580 -23.48 -5.27 11.38
N TYR A 581 -24.52 -6.00 11.00
CA TYR A 581 -24.42 -7.34 10.43
C TYR A 581 -23.56 -7.40 9.16
N GLU A 582 -23.60 -6.37 8.32
CA GLU A 582 -22.77 -6.22 7.12
C GLU A 582 -21.26 -6.15 7.41
N ASN A 583 -20.90 -5.80 8.65
CA ASN A 583 -19.53 -5.77 9.16
C ASN A 583 -19.12 -7.09 9.84
N MET A 584 -19.94 -8.13 9.74
CA MET A 584 -19.66 -9.47 10.25
C MET A 584 -19.51 -10.45 9.08
N CYS A 585 -18.57 -11.39 9.22
CA CYS A 585 -18.26 -12.34 8.15
C CYS A 585 -18.00 -13.74 8.70
N VAL A 586 -18.50 -14.75 8.00
CA VAL A 586 -18.10 -16.15 8.18
C VAL A 586 -17.14 -16.52 7.06
N ILE A 587 -15.95 -17.00 7.41
CA ILE A 587 -14.93 -17.48 6.48
C ILE A 587 -14.86 -19.00 6.55
N LEU A 588 -14.91 -19.64 5.38
CA LEU A 588 -14.89 -21.08 5.22
C LEU A 588 -13.74 -21.53 4.32
N PRO A 589 -13.08 -22.67 4.59
CA PRO A 589 -12.00 -23.16 3.74
C PRO A 589 -12.47 -23.57 2.34
N VAL A 590 -13.67 -24.15 2.26
CA VAL A 590 -14.19 -24.77 1.04
C VAL A 590 -15.60 -24.29 0.67
N HIS A 591 -15.89 -24.23 -0.62
CA HIS A 591 -17.17 -23.71 -1.12
C HIS A 591 -18.39 -24.58 -0.76
N ARG A 592 -18.23 -25.88 -0.61
CA ARG A 592 -19.34 -26.82 -0.33
C ARG A 592 -20.09 -26.51 0.98
N GLU A 593 -19.42 -25.88 1.96
CA GLU A 593 -20.01 -25.53 3.24
C GLU A 593 -20.77 -24.19 3.21
N VAL A 594 -20.54 -23.34 2.21
CA VAL A 594 -21.10 -21.98 2.13
C VAL A 594 -22.63 -22.01 2.22
N ALA A 595 -23.27 -22.88 1.44
CA ALA A 595 -24.75 -22.96 1.41
C ALA A 595 -25.38 -23.29 2.79
N ARG A 596 -24.69 -24.07 3.63
CA ARG A 596 -25.12 -24.42 4.98
C ARG A 596 -25.21 -23.19 5.88
N PHE A 597 -24.19 -22.34 5.85
CA PHE A 597 -24.16 -21.11 6.66
C PHE A 597 -25.02 -20.00 6.06
N GLU A 598 -25.07 -19.86 4.74
CA GLU A 598 -25.92 -18.86 4.07
C GLU A 598 -27.40 -19.07 4.38
N LYS A 599 -27.89 -20.34 4.45
CA LYS A 599 -29.27 -20.67 4.77
C LYS A 599 -29.74 -20.04 6.09
N SER A 600 -28.90 -19.99 7.10
CA SER A 600 -29.23 -19.45 8.43
C SER A 600 -28.91 -17.96 8.58
N LEU A 601 -27.83 -17.47 7.94
CA LEU A 601 -27.28 -16.17 8.21
C LEU A 601 -27.67 -15.10 7.18
N SER A 602 -28.12 -15.47 5.97
CA SER A 602 -28.53 -14.51 4.93
C SER A 602 -29.64 -13.56 5.39
N LYS A 603 -30.54 -14.01 6.25
CA LYS A 603 -31.62 -13.18 6.82
C LYS A 603 -31.13 -11.98 7.63
N TYR A 604 -29.91 -12.03 8.12
CA TYR A 604 -29.25 -10.92 8.84
C TYR A 604 -28.38 -10.04 7.91
N GLY A 605 -28.01 -10.53 6.72
CA GLY A 605 -27.09 -9.85 5.83
C GLY A 605 -25.60 -10.07 6.19
N VAL A 606 -25.31 -11.07 7.04
CA VAL A 606 -23.94 -11.51 7.34
C VAL A 606 -23.33 -12.14 6.10
N LYS A 607 -22.10 -11.75 5.75
CA LYS A 607 -21.38 -12.32 4.60
C LYS A 607 -20.83 -13.70 4.92
N VAL A 608 -21.01 -14.64 3.99
CA VAL A 608 -20.40 -15.98 4.05
C VAL A 608 -19.52 -16.14 2.82
N ILE A 609 -18.21 -16.32 3.00
CA ILE A 609 -17.24 -16.35 1.90
C ILE A 609 -16.13 -17.38 2.17
N THR A 610 -15.47 -17.80 1.10
CA THR A 610 -14.33 -18.71 1.21
C THR A 610 -13.03 -17.97 1.52
N SER A 611 -12.05 -18.68 2.11
CA SER A 611 -10.72 -18.17 2.45
C SER A 611 -9.99 -17.49 1.28
N ASN A 612 -10.14 -17.99 0.06
CA ASN A 612 -9.53 -17.41 -1.14
C ASN A 612 -10.19 -16.09 -1.59
N ARG A 613 -11.49 -15.92 -1.31
CA ARG A 613 -12.25 -14.73 -1.74
C ARG A 613 -12.28 -13.61 -0.70
N VAL A 614 -11.89 -13.90 0.55
CA VAL A 614 -11.88 -12.90 1.64
C VAL A 614 -10.73 -11.93 1.55
N LYS A 615 -9.71 -12.24 0.74
CA LYS A 615 -8.50 -11.41 0.61
C LYS A 615 -8.84 -9.97 0.22
N GLY A 616 -8.21 -9.00 0.90
CA GLY A 616 -8.45 -7.56 0.71
C GLY A 616 -9.68 -7.00 1.42
N LEU A 617 -10.63 -7.84 1.86
CA LEU A 617 -11.80 -7.42 2.62
C LEU A 617 -11.47 -7.32 4.12
N THR A 618 -12.30 -6.60 4.88
CA THR A 618 -12.17 -6.48 6.33
C THR A 618 -13.51 -6.32 7.01
N PHE A 619 -13.63 -6.90 8.23
CA PHE A 619 -14.86 -6.93 8.99
C PHE A 619 -14.58 -6.60 10.46
N ASP A 620 -15.55 -6.07 11.16
CA ASP A 620 -15.41 -5.85 12.60
C ASP A 620 -15.39 -7.19 13.36
N VAL A 621 -16.12 -8.18 12.84
CA VAL A 621 -16.22 -9.53 13.41
C VAL A 621 -15.97 -10.57 12.34
N VAL A 622 -15.10 -11.53 12.64
CA VAL A 622 -14.85 -12.69 11.77
C VAL A 622 -15.08 -13.99 12.55
N PHE A 623 -15.87 -14.87 11.95
CA PHE A 623 -16.01 -16.28 12.36
C PHE A 623 -15.28 -17.12 11.33
N PHE A 624 -14.10 -17.66 11.69
CA PHE A 624 -13.30 -18.49 10.81
C PHE A 624 -13.49 -19.95 11.21
N CYS A 625 -14.25 -20.67 10.40
CA CYS A 625 -14.72 -22.04 10.68
C CYS A 625 -13.93 -23.06 9.86
N GLY A 626 -13.97 -24.33 10.30
CA GLY A 626 -13.42 -25.46 9.57
C GLY A 626 -11.89 -25.58 9.65
N LEU A 627 -11.29 -25.16 10.76
CA LEU A 627 -9.82 -25.21 10.95
C LEU A 627 -9.27 -26.63 10.84
N GLU A 628 -10.06 -27.65 11.14
CA GLU A 628 -9.71 -29.07 10.99
C GLU A 628 -9.41 -29.49 9.53
N THR A 629 -9.82 -28.70 8.56
CA THR A 629 -9.60 -29.01 7.12
C THR A 629 -8.23 -28.55 6.61
N PHE A 630 -7.54 -27.73 7.40
CA PHE A 630 -6.19 -27.29 7.06
C PHE A 630 -5.16 -28.37 7.38
N PHE A 631 -4.12 -28.49 6.57
CA PHE A 631 -3.04 -29.49 6.68
C PHE A 631 -3.45 -30.97 6.47
N VAL A 632 -4.67 -31.23 5.98
CA VAL A 632 -5.20 -32.61 5.85
C VAL A 632 -4.86 -33.23 4.47
N ASN A 633 -4.88 -32.42 3.39
CA ASN A 633 -4.82 -32.92 2.00
C ASN A 633 -3.43 -32.76 1.36
N GLY A 634 -2.35 -32.78 2.14
CA GLY A 634 -0.99 -32.67 1.63
C GLY A 634 -0.02 -33.42 2.52
N ASN A 635 1.23 -33.58 2.06
CA ASN A 635 2.26 -34.09 2.93
C ASN A 635 2.60 -33.02 3.97
N PRO A 636 2.36 -33.24 5.28
CA PRO A 636 2.69 -32.27 6.35
C PRO A 636 4.19 -31.93 6.37
N ASP A 637 5.05 -32.84 5.89
CA ASP A 637 6.49 -32.64 5.79
C ASP A 637 6.88 -31.77 4.58
N ASP A 638 5.94 -31.48 3.67
CA ASP A 638 6.16 -30.51 2.61
C ASP A 638 6.11 -29.07 3.17
N ALA A 639 7.29 -28.49 3.37
CA ALA A 639 7.44 -27.15 3.91
C ALA A 639 6.70 -26.08 3.10
N ALA A 640 6.55 -26.27 1.79
CA ALA A 640 5.86 -25.32 0.92
C ALA A 640 4.34 -25.41 1.06
N TYR A 641 3.79 -26.63 1.15
CA TYR A 641 2.39 -26.85 1.43
C TYR A 641 2.02 -26.27 2.81
N SER A 642 2.83 -26.60 3.83
CA SER A 642 2.64 -26.12 5.19
C SER A 642 2.70 -24.58 5.25
N SER A 643 3.68 -23.94 4.61
CA SER A 643 3.81 -22.49 4.53
C SER A 643 2.59 -21.84 3.87
N ASN A 644 2.09 -22.41 2.77
CA ASN A 644 0.89 -21.89 2.10
C ASN A 644 -0.35 -21.95 3.01
N GLN A 645 -0.57 -23.08 3.70
CA GLN A 645 -1.70 -23.21 4.63
C GLN A 645 -1.61 -22.18 5.76
N LYS A 646 -0.43 -22.00 6.36
CA LYS A 646 -0.18 -21.00 7.39
C LYS A 646 -0.51 -19.58 6.91
N ARG A 647 -0.10 -19.21 5.69
CA ARG A 647 -0.35 -17.88 5.12
C ARG A 647 -1.84 -17.64 4.84
N ILE A 648 -2.58 -18.67 4.39
CA ILE A 648 -4.03 -18.58 4.21
C ILE A 648 -4.70 -18.31 5.57
N ILE A 649 -4.34 -19.08 6.60
CA ILE A 649 -4.89 -18.91 7.96
C ILE A 649 -4.57 -17.50 8.48
N TYR A 650 -3.32 -17.08 8.41
CA TYR A 650 -2.88 -15.73 8.80
C TYR A 650 -3.70 -14.65 8.09
N SER A 651 -3.83 -14.78 6.77
CA SER A 651 -4.60 -13.83 5.96
C SER A 651 -6.07 -13.77 6.41
N CYS A 652 -6.71 -14.91 6.69
CA CYS A 652 -8.10 -14.99 7.17
C CYS A 652 -8.28 -14.37 8.56
N MET A 653 -7.40 -14.70 9.50
CA MET A 653 -7.44 -14.14 10.86
C MET A 653 -7.32 -12.61 10.84
N GLY A 654 -6.47 -12.09 9.97
CA GLY A 654 -6.27 -10.67 9.81
C GLY A 654 -7.41 -9.88 9.18
N ARG A 655 -8.47 -10.52 8.77
CA ARG A 655 -9.69 -9.84 8.31
C ARG A 655 -10.50 -9.25 9.46
N ALA A 656 -10.29 -9.72 10.70
CA ALA A 656 -10.98 -9.25 11.90
C ALA A 656 -10.37 -7.94 12.42
N LYS A 657 -11.20 -6.94 12.68
CA LYS A 657 -10.77 -5.68 13.32
C LYS A 657 -10.88 -5.73 14.84
N GLN A 658 -11.97 -6.33 15.37
CA GLN A 658 -12.31 -6.24 16.80
C GLN A 658 -12.50 -7.62 17.44
N PHE A 659 -13.22 -8.53 16.77
CA PHE A 659 -13.55 -9.84 17.31
C PHE A 659 -13.22 -10.94 16.32
N LEU A 660 -12.50 -11.95 16.79
CA LEU A 660 -12.10 -13.12 16.00
C LEU A 660 -12.54 -14.40 16.72
N TYR A 661 -13.37 -15.18 16.07
CA TYR A 661 -13.84 -16.49 16.50
C TYR A 661 -13.25 -17.54 15.56
N LEU A 662 -12.49 -18.48 16.11
CA LEU A 662 -11.84 -19.58 15.41
C LEU A 662 -12.59 -20.86 15.76
N MET A 663 -13.08 -21.60 14.76
CA MET A 663 -13.98 -22.73 15.02
C MET A 663 -13.53 -24.02 14.34
N HIS A 664 -13.62 -25.11 15.06
CA HIS A 664 -13.35 -26.45 14.53
C HIS A 664 -14.28 -27.49 15.15
N GLN A 665 -14.55 -28.57 14.42
CA GLN A 665 -15.40 -29.68 14.87
C GLN A 665 -14.57 -30.90 15.35
N ASN A 666 -13.48 -31.18 14.66
CA ASN A 666 -12.61 -32.32 14.90
C ASN A 666 -11.23 -31.87 15.42
N LYS A 667 -10.34 -32.83 15.67
CA LYS A 667 -8.97 -32.55 16.05
C LYS A 667 -8.30 -31.67 14.98
N ILE A 668 -7.71 -30.57 15.41
CA ILE A 668 -6.90 -29.70 14.57
C ILE A 668 -5.44 -30.14 14.55
N SER A 669 -4.72 -29.75 13.52
CA SER A 669 -3.30 -30.03 13.37
C SER A 669 -2.45 -29.43 14.50
N SER A 670 -1.31 -30.08 14.82
CA SER A 670 -0.31 -29.58 15.77
C SER A 670 0.26 -28.20 15.36
N TYR A 671 0.16 -27.81 14.11
CA TYR A 671 0.53 -26.46 13.67
C TYR A 671 -0.24 -25.33 14.36
N PHE A 672 -1.37 -25.64 15.03
CA PHE A 672 -2.13 -24.70 15.84
C PHE A 672 -1.71 -24.65 17.32
N GLU A 673 -0.73 -25.46 17.76
CA GLU A 673 -0.31 -25.48 19.18
C GLU A 673 0.21 -24.12 19.66
N GLY A 674 1.01 -23.43 18.86
CA GLY A 674 1.49 -22.07 19.16
C GLY A 674 0.37 -21.01 19.30
N LEU A 675 -0.81 -21.30 18.79
CA LEU A 675 -1.97 -20.41 18.92
C LEU A 675 -2.58 -20.43 20.33
N ARG A 676 -2.46 -21.54 21.08
CA ARG A 676 -3.15 -21.74 22.37
C ARG A 676 -2.85 -20.68 23.43
N GLU A 677 -1.66 -20.14 23.44
CA GLU A 677 -1.27 -19.08 24.37
C GLU A 677 -1.93 -17.73 24.07
N HIS A 678 -2.42 -17.55 22.85
CA HIS A 678 -2.94 -16.30 22.31
C HIS A 678 -4.45 -16.27 22.13
N VAL A 679 -5.16 -17.35 22.54
CA VAL A 679 -6.61 -17.49 22.42
C VAL A 679 -7.23 -17.95 23.73
N ASP A 680 -8.51 -17.67 23.92
CA ASP A 680 -9.33 -18.28 24.97
C ASP A 680 -10.08 -19.49 24.38
N LEU A 681 -10.19 -20.57 25.18
CA LEU A 681 -10.80 -21.83 24.74
C LEU A 681 -12.26 -21.91 25.17
N TYR A 682 -13.11 -22.38 24.27
CA TYR A 682 -14.54 -22.57 24.52
C TYR A 682 -15.06 -23.88 23.88
N GLU A 683 -15.89 -24.67 24.59
CA GLU A 683 -16.52 -25.87 24.08
C GLU A 683 -18.03 -25.66 23.96
N LEU A 684 -18.63 -26.08 22.79
CA LEU A 684 -20.08 -26.06 22.50
C LEU A 684 -20.67 -27.41 22.75
#